data_85fe833dc894ca322a34206c9dc0f44f
#
_entry.id   85fe833dc894ca322a34206c9dc0f44f
#
_cell.length_a   1.000
_cell.length_b   1.000
_cell.length_c   1.000
_cell.angle_alpha   90.00
_cell.angle_beta   90.00
_cell.angle_gamma   90.00
#
_symmetry.space_group_name_H-M   'P 1'
#
loop_
_entity.id
_entity.type
_entity.pdbx_description
1 polymer ?
#
loop_
_entity_poly.entity_id
_entity_poly.type
_entity_poly.pdbx_seq_one_letter_code
_entity_poly.pdbx_strand_id
1 'polypeptide(L)'
;MDGMRLGGIDPSIIRELSGVYKPFPKAFKELISNAFDADADEVRVEFADDFSSVTVSDDGCGMTPFDFRNDFTRIGGGSRRWSGDRTQRGRLRIGSKGIGFLALARYCERLRVESRAERTVTIDVVETSSPLDVADLLSVPIPSNVLKECLSFDVSLASGKKSKLRETRDYAWDPKRGRLVVHKKAGPINVSLKVDCRKLRFTAVLDFEKLVRLADNADLEKLDDFASIEVSLADPQSCKTGTRITAEALRPFVRKDLRSDRRKGFVRNIGSYSGYEQFLWFLSRCTSVRYRVPADGHAGPSVSELLPANKQPTLRKLEVVHGNVAKPIERPIYPLESDSPKLEKDMLVEVRIDEKGLKAVGFLAGYESVIFPAEYRGVSIRVRGVAIGEPGFLGAESLLTGASKAALSQITGEINVLAGLDAVDTLNPGRESFYEESEQFKVLRRHMVGEGERVGGYVSRAVSAVIRRSQVRSALADVLGRANLRRRALDDVSAAVTNLVAQADDASRAIKKMLTAKRSELNGLSKAPAFEFALPPRIGGLTLVEKEKLESACDVDYQAQQVLLDTARREWCWSLLLFNREFQVVHKRGLPEHPIAEVDFKNQKILVNWGHAAKLQMDDHSFLKMALSFGIAKEAARSDSRLAMDLAIRLLSYAGSVNG
;
A
#
# COMPACT_ATOMS: atom_id res chain seq x y z
N MET A 1 45.83 -29.62 0.89
CA MET A 1 45.35 -28.25 0.99
C MET A 1 44.38 -28.18 2.16
N ASP A 2 44.70 -27.38 3.15
CA ASP A 2 43.85 -27.22 4.33
C ASP A 2 42.46 -26.81 3.90
N GLY A 3 41.47 -27.60 4.33
CA GLY A 3 40.06 -27.27 4.16
C GLY A 3 39.85 -25.84 4.64
N MET A 4 39.09 -25.05 3.85
CA MET A 4 38.89 -23.63 4.12
C MET A 4 38.21 -23.50 5.49
N ARG A 5 39.02 -23.23 6.52
CA ARG A 5 38.58 -22.91 7.87
C ARG A 5 37.56 -21.76 7.72
N LEU A 6 36.44 -21.81 8.41
CA LEU A 6 35.69 -20.61 8.79
C LEU A 6 36.70 -19.81 9.64
N GLY A 7 37.61 -19.07 8.97
CA GLY A 7 38.77 -18.49 9.63
C GLY A 7 38.33 -17.55 10.74
N GLY A 8 38.34 -18.03 11.97
CA GLY A 8 38.21 -17.22 13.18
C GLY A 8 36.86 -16.51 13.39
N ILE A 9 35.77 -16.93 12.78
CA ILE A 9 34.43 -16.37 13.09
C ILE A 9 33.93 -17.11 14.33
N ASP A 10 33.84 -16.39 15.43
CA ASP A 10 33.22 -16.87 16.66
C ASP A 10 31.78 -17.32 16.39
N PRO A 11 31.40 -18.53 16.77
CA PRO A 11 30.01 -19.02 16.61
C PRO A 11 28.94 -18.13 17.23
N SER A 12 29.29 -17.32 18.24
CA SER A 12 28.38 -16.31 18.82
C SER A 12 27.91 -15.30 17.80
N ILE A 13 28.71 -14.93 16.81
CA ILE A 13 28.36 -14.03 15.71
C ILE A 13 27.20 -14.60 14.87
N ILE A 14 27.16 -15.93 14.68
CA ILE A 14 26.06 -16.59 13.95
C ILE A 14 24.75 -16.40 14.71
N ARG A 15 24.79 -16.50 16.06
CA ARG A 15 23.63 -16.25 16.93
C ARG A 15 23.18 -14.79 16.83
N GLU A 16 24.09 -13.83 16.85
CA GLU A 16 23.80 -12.41 16.71
C GLU A 16 23.24 -12.07 15.33
N LEU A 17 23.87 -12.55 14.26
CA LEU A 17 23.41 -12.34 12.89
C LEU A 17 22.03 -12.95 12.63
N SER A 18 21.70 -14.08 13.24
CA SER A 18 20.34 -14.64 13.18
C SER A 18 19.30 -13.75 13.86
N GLY A 19 19.73 -12.92 14.82
CA GLY A 19 18.91 -11.93 15.51
C GLY A 19 18.52 -10.71 14.68
N VAL A 20 19.21 -10.45 13.57
CA VAL A 20 18.94 -9.32 12.66
C VAL A 20 17.55 -9.43 12.00
N TYR A 21 17.08 -10.65 11.76
CA TYR A 21 15.81 -10.90 11.06
C TYR A 21 14.63 -11.08 12.00
N LYS A 22 14.39 -10.13 12.89
CA LYS A 22 13.21 -10.11 13.77
C LYS A 22 12.17 -9.12 13.24
N PRO A 23 10.87 -9.45 13.28
CA PRO A 23 10.21 -10.73 13.64
C PRO A 23 10.27 -11.80 12.53
N PHE A 24 9.71 -12.99 12.81
CA PHE A 24 9.69 -14.15 11.89
C PHE A 24 9.36 -13.85 10.42
N PRO A 25 8.36 -13.02 10.07
CA PRO A 25 8.07 -12.70 8.67
C PRO A 25 9.24 -12.04 7.91
N LYS A 26 10.17 -11.36 8.60
CA LYS A 26 11.34 -10.73 7.96
C LYS A 26 12.31 -11.74 7.39
N ALA A 27 12.41 -12.94 7.98
CA ALA A 27 13.21 -14.02 7.43
C ALA A 27 12.76 -14.45 6.03
N PHE A 28 11.45 -14.42 5.77
CA PHE A 28 10.87 -14.76 4.46
C PHE A 28 11.13 -13.68 3.40
N LYS A 29 11.19 -12.42 3.78
CA LYS A 29 11.61 -11.35 2.88
C LYS A 29 12.97 -11.66 2.25
N GLU A 30 13.92 -12.19 3.03
CA GLU A 30 15.25 -12.58 2.54
C GLU A 30 15.20 -13.81 1.63
N LEU A 31 14.43 -14.86 1.98
CA LEU A 31 14.29 -16.04 1.13
C LEU A 31 13.64 -15.71 -0.22
N ILE A 32 12.58 -14.89 -0.20
CA ILE A 32 11.90 -14.44 -1.41
C ILE A 32 12.82 -13.52 -2.24
N SER A 33 13.65 -12.68 -1.58
CA SER A 33 14.66 -11.87 -2.26
C SER A 33 15.74 -12.74 -2.92
N ASN A 34 16.14 -13.84 -2.28
CA ASN A 34 17.08 -14.79 -2.87
C ASN A 34 16.49 -15.51 -4.08
N ALA A 35 15.22 -15.90 -4.02
CA ALA A 35 14.51 -16.45 -5.17
C ALA A 35 14.43 -15.45 -6.34
N PHE A 36 14.14 -14.18 -6.06
CA PHE A 36 14.16 -13.10 -7.06
C PHE A 36 15.57 -12.94 -7.68
N ASP A 37 16.61 -12.98 -6.87
CA ASP A 37 18.02 -12.90 -7.30
C ASP A 37 18.48 -14.14 -8.10
N ALA A 38 17.79 -15.26 -7.94
CA ALA A 38 17.93 -16.47 -8.74
C ALA A 38 17.09 -16.44 -10.04
N ASP A 39 16.58 -15.26 -10.43
CA ASP A 39 15.74 -15.07 -11.62
C ASP A 39 14.41 -15.85 -11.60
N ALA A 40 13.89 -16.20 -10.42
CA ALA A 40 12.59 -16.83 -10.29
C ALA A 40 11.46 -15.93 -10.78
N ASP A 41 10.47 -16.52 -11.45
CA ASP A 41 9.24 -15.86 -11.82
C ASP A 41 8.11 -16.20 -10.82
N GLU A 42 8.18 -17.40 -10.24
CA GLU A 42 7.19 -17.90 -9.30
C GLU A 42 7.84 -18.36 -7.99
N VAL A 43 7.23 -17.96 -6.89
CA VAL A 43 7.62 -18.40 -5.53
C VAL A 43 6.39 -18.91 -4.80
N ARG A 44 6.54 -20.07 -4.15
CA ARG A 44 5.48 -20.69 -3.35
C ARG A 44 5.98 -20.92 -1.93
N VAL A 45 5.23 -20.45 -0.95
CA VAL A 45 5.46 -20.66 0.47
C VAL A 45 4.38 -21.59 1.00
N GLU A 46 4.76 -22.74 1.56
CA GLU A 46 3.85 -23.79 1.99
C GLU A 46 4.04 -24.11 3.46
N PHE A 47 3.05 -23.87 4.28
CA PHE A 47 3.03 -24.25 5.70
C PHE A 47 2.40 -25.64 5.87
N ALA A 48 2.97 -26.45 6.77
CA ALA A 48 2.29 -27.61 7.30
C ALA A 48 1.01 -27.18 8.04
N ASP A 49 -0.01 -28.04 8.08
CA ASP A 49 -1.32 -27.75 8.70
C ASP A 49 -1.20 -27.32 10.17
N ASP A 50 -0.24 -27.88 10.88
CA ASP A 50 0.05 -27.59 12.28
C ASP A 50 1.13 -26.51 12.48
N PHE A 51 1.58 -25.86 11.41
CA PHE A 51 2.72 -24.93 11.40
C PHE A 51 4.02 -25.54 11.95
N SER A 52 4.20 -26.86 11.90
CA SER A 52 5.46 -27.50 12.34
C SER A 52 6.61 -27.25 11.39
N SER A 53 6.32 -26.99 10.11
CA SER A 53 7.29 -26.70 9.08
C SER A 53 6.77 -25.69 8.07
N VAL A 54 7.69 -25.08 7.32
CA VAL A 54 7.38 -24.23 6.18
C VAL A 54 8.39 -24.45 5.07
N THR A 55 7.90 -24.55 3.85
CA THR A 55 8.70 -24.72 2.63
C THR A 55 8.57 -23.48 1.74
N VAL A 56 9.69 -22.96 1.27
CA VAL A 56 9.75 -21.94 0.21
C VAL A 56 10.35 -22.59 -1.02
N SER A 57 9.64 -22.58 -2.14
CA SER A 57 10.09 -23.14 -3.41
C SER A 57 9.99 -22.10 -4.51
N ASP A 58 10.99 -22.08 -5.39
CA ASP A 58 11.09 -21.16 -6.53
C ASP A 58 11.43 -21.92 -7.83
N ASP A 59 11.15 -21.29 -8.97
CA ASP A 59 11.46 -21.75 -10.31
C ASP A 59 12.69 -21.04 -10.92
N GLY A 60 13.57 -20.53 -10.07
CA GLY A 60 14.78 -19.80 -10.46
C GLY A 60 15.86 -20.70 -11.12
N CYS A 61 17.04 -20.12 -11.34
CA CYS A 61 18.18 -20.83 -11.94
C CYS A 61 18.75 -21.98 -11.08
N GLY A 62 18.28 -22.11 -9.85
CA GLY A 62 18.77 -23.09 -8.89
C GLY A 62 20.21 -22.85 -8.42
N MET A 63 20.70 -23.75 -7.57
CA MET A 63 22.07 -23.79 -7.07
C MET A 63 22.74 -25.10 -7.45
N THR A 64 24.04 -25.05 -7.78
CA THR A 64 24.88 -26.24 -7.80
C THR A 64 25.31 -26.62 -6.38
N PRO A 65 25.78 -27.86 -6.13
CA PRO A 65 26.40 -28.22 -4.87
C PRO A 65 27.57 -27.29 -4.48
N PHE A 66 28.29 -26.80 -5.47
CA PHE A 66 29.40 -25.86 -5.29
C PHE A 66 28.94 -24.47 -4.87
N ASP A 67 27.82 -23.98 -5.46
CA ASP A 67 27.20 -22.70 -5.05
C ASP A 67 26.72 -22.76 -3.61
N PHE A 68 26.12 -23.90 -3.22
CA PHE A 68 25.66 -24.09 -1.85
C PHE A 68 26.84 -23.94 -0.88
N ARG A 69 27.95 -24.64 -1.12
CA ARG A 69 29.12 -24.64 -0.24
C ARG A 69 29.88 -23.32 -0.27
N ASN A 70 30.10 -22.76 -1.46
CA ASN A 70 31.01 -21.62 -1.63
C ASN A 70 30.32 -20.26 -1.52
N ASP A 71 29.02 -20.19 -1.80
CA ASP A 71 28.29 -18.94 -1.89
C ASP A 71 27.14 -18.84 -0.89
N PHE A 72 26.26 -19.86 -0.82
CA PHE A 72 25.06 -19.81 0.00
C PHE A 72 25.39 -19.83 1.50
N THR A 73 26.32 -20.68 1.93
CA THR A 73 26.73 -20.81 3.34
C THR A 73 27.87 -19.89 3.74
N ARG A 74 28.43 -19.09 2.81
CA ARG A 74 29.54 -18.19 3.08
C ARG A 74 29.06 -16.85 3.62
N ILE A 75 29.43 -16.52 4.85
CA ILE A 75 29.14 -15.26 5.50
C ILE A 75 30.04 -14.15 4.94
N GLY A 76 29.42 -13.04 4.49
CA GLY A 76 30.14 -11.80 4.15
C GLY A 76 30.92 -11.79 2.81
N GLY A 77 30.83 -12.81 2.00
CA GLY A 77 31.70 -12.88 0.82
C GLY A 77 31.23 -13.80 -0.31
N GLY A 78 29.98 -13.73 -0.70
CA GLY A 78 29.51 -14.55 -1.83
C GLY A 78 30.06 -14.08 -3.20
N SER A 79 29.85 -14.90 -4.22
CA SER A 79 30.18 -14.71 -5.66
C SER A 79 29.77 -13.36 -6.24
N ARG A 80 28.93 -12.60 -5.53
CA ARG A 80 28.44 -11.27 -5.92
C ARG A 80 29.51 -10.22 -6.15
N ARG A 81 30.63 -10.31 -5.43
CA ARG A 81 31.79 -9.44 -5.70
C ARG A 81 32.40 -9.69 -7.09
N TRP A 82 32.17 -10.87 -7.65
CA TRP A 82 32.76 -11.30 -8.90
C TRP A 82 31.77 -11.34 -10.07
N SER A 83 30.46 -11.48 -9.80
CA SER A 83 29.42 -11.65 -10.82
C SER A 83 28.63 -10.37 -11.17
N GLY A 84 28.94 -9.23 -10.53
CA GLY A 84 28.30 -7.95 -10.78
C GLY A 84 26.91 -7.79 -10.13
N ASP A 85 26.33 -6.61 -10.30
CA ASP A 85 25.04 -6.21 -9.69
C ASP A 85 23.80 -6.80 -10.36
N ARG A 86 23.98 -7.55 -11.47
CA ARG A 86 22.86 -8.09 -12.24
C ARG A 86 22.82 -9.61 -12.22
N THR A 87 21.61 -10.14 -12.30
CA THR A 87 21.35 -11.57 -12.50
C THR A 87 21.61 -11.96 -13.96
N GLN A 88 21.51 -13.25 -14.28
CA GLN A 88 21.66 -13.72 -15.68
C GLN A 88 20.61 -13.14 -16.63
N ARG A 89 19.37 -12.90 -16.15
CA ARG A 89 18.30 -12.25 -16.92
C ARG A 89 18.34 -10.73 -16.84
N GLY A 90 19.40 -10.14 -16.25
CA GLY A 90 19.61 -8.70 -16.20
C GLY A 90 18.87 -7.97 -15.07
N ARG A 91 18.22 -8.67 -14.14
CA ARG A 91 17.60 -8.05 -12.96
C ARG A 91 18.69 -7.48 -12.04
N LEU A 92 18.42 -6.34 -11.43
CA LEU A 92 19.29 -5.84 -10.36
C LEU A 92 19.12 -6.72 -9.11
N ARG A 93 20.24 -7.25 -8.60
CA ARG A 93 20.22 -8.12 -7.43
C ARG A 93 19.80 -7.36 -6.18
N ILE A 94 18.91 -7.95 -5.41
CA ILE A 94 18.44 -7.39 -4.15
C ILE A 94 19.44 -7.67 -3.03
N GLY A 95 19.86 -8.92 -2.85
CA GLY A 95 20.75 -9.34 -1.78
C GLY A 95 22.22 -8.97 -2.00
N SER A 96 22.98 -8.65 -0.95
CA SER A 96 24.39 -8.25 -1.05
C SER A 96 25.33 -8.85 0.01
N LYS A 97 24.81 -9.41 1.11
CA LYS A 97 25.63 -9.67 2.32
C LYS A 97 25.90 -11.15 2.63
N GLY A 98 25.27 -12.10 1.92
CA GLY A 98 25.55 -13.53 2.09
C GLY A 98 25.17 -14.12 3.46
N ILE A 99 24.20 -13.51 4.16
CA ILE A 99 23.75 -13.98 5.48
C ILE A 99 22.31 -14.54 5.46
N GLY A 100 21.69 -14.61 4.26
CA GLY A 100 20.28 -14.98 4.09
C GLY A 100 19.93 -16.39 4.60
N PHE A 101 20.89 -17.34 4.56
CA PHE A 101 20.66 -18.69 5.08
C PHE A 101 20.46 -18.73 6.60
N LEU A 102 21.03 -17.77 7.32
CA LEU A 102 20.85 -17.63 8.77
C LEU A 102 19.52 -17.01 9.16
N ALA A 103 18.77 -16.47 8.20
CA ALA A 103 17.52 -15.77 8.49
C ALA A 103 16.51 -16.64 9.25
N LEU A 104 16.48 -17.94 8.97
CA LEU A 104 15.62 -18.92 9.66
C LEU A 104 16.26 -19.63 10.85
N ALA A 105 17.57 -19.47 11.10
CA ALA A 105 18.28 -20.21 12.14
C ALA A 105 17.69 -20.06 13.55
N ARG A 106 17.10 -18.89 13.85
CA ARG A 106 16.43 -18.63 15.13
C ARG A 106 15.06 -19.32 15.24
N TYR A 107 14.43 -19.62 14.14
CA TYR A 107 13.00 -19.96 14.07
C TYR A 107 12.71 -21.45 13.85
N CYS A 108 13.72 -22.23 13.42
CA CYS A 108 13.59 -23.66 13.20
C CYS A 108 14.79 -24.42 13.79
N GLU A 109 14.68 -25.73 13.88
CA GLU A 109 15.78 -26.58 14.35
C GLU A 109 16.67 -27.01 13.19
N ARG A 110 16.08 -27.24 12.02
CA ARG A 110 16.80 -27.69 10.83
C ARG A 110 16.34 -26.94 9.60
N LEU A 111 17.26 -26.70 8.66
CA LEU A 111 17.01 -26.14 7.35
C LEU A 111 17.42 -27.15 6.29
N ARG A 112 16.47 -27.67 5.54
CA ARG A 112 16.70 -28.53 4.38
C ARG A 112 16.70 -27.67 3.12
N VAL A 113 17.72 -27.82 2.29
CA VAL A 113 17.87 -27.14 1.00
C VAL A 113 17.99 -28.19 -0.08
N GLU A 114 17.07 -28.18 -1.03
CA GLU A 114 17.07 -29.05 -2.22
C GLU A 114 17.16 -28.14 -3.45
N SER A 115 18.10 -28.43 -4.36
CA SER A 115 18.23 -27.59 -5.55
C SER A 115 18.77 -28.36 -6.76
N ARG A 116 18.40 -27.85 -7.94
CA ARG A 116 18.91 -28.27 -9.24
C ARG A 116 19.19 -27.04 -10.08
N ALA A 117 20.37 -26.98 -10.69
CA ALA A 117 20.79 -25.88 -11.55
C ALA A 117 20.97 -26.31 -13.01
N GLU A 118 20.68 -25.42 -13.94
CA GLU A 118 20.84 -25.67 -15.39
C GLU A 118 22.15 -25.11 -15.93
N ARG A 119 23.29 -25.47 -15.33
CA ARG A 119 24.57 -25.01 -15.78
C ARG A 119 25.67 -26.05 -15.65
N THR A 120 26.78 -25.83 -16.36
CA THR A 120 28.04 -26.58 -16.22
C THR A 120 29.01 -25.74 -15.37
N VAL A 121 29.69 -26.38 -14.43
CA VAL A 121 30.75 -25.76 -13.64
C VAL A 121 32.09 -26.23 -14.18
N THR A 122 33.03 -25.31 -14.39
CA THR A 122 34.38 -25.60 -14.82
C THR A 122 35.34 -25.28 -13.70
N ILE A 123 36.24 -26.22 -13.37
CA ILE A 123 37.26 -26.08 -12.34
C ILE A 123 38.63 -26.33 -13.02
N ASP A 124 39.44 -25.30 -13.08
CA ASP A 124 40.76 -25.36 -13.70
C ASP A 124 41.84 -25.57 -12.63
N VAL A 125 42.63 -26.59 -12.80
CA VAL A 125 43.69 -26.98 -11.88
C VAL A 125 44.99 -27.11 -12.64
N VAL A 126 46.06 -26.55 -12.12
CA VAL A 126 47.43 -26.81 -12.58
C VAL A 126 48.03 -27.81 -11.60
N GLU A 127 48.33 -29.01 -12.09
CA GLU A 127 48.80 -30.12 -11.29
C GLU A 127 50.03 -30.74 -11.87
N THR A 128 50.99 -31.07 -11.02
CA THR A 128 52.28 -31.67 -11.42
C THR A 128 52.39 -33.14 -11.03
N SER A 129 51.50 -33.66 -10.18
CA SER A 129 51.48 -35.01 -9.65
C SER A 129 50.34 -35.84 -10.19
N SER A 130 50.53 -37.14 -10.29
CA SER A 130 49.55 -38.16 -10.67
C SER A 130 49.66 -39.35 -9.71
N PRO A 131 48.55 -39.93 -9.27
CA PRO A 131 47.14 -39.72 -9.62
C PRO A 131 46.53 -38.50 -8.91
N LEU A 132 45.58 -37.87 -9.58
CA LEU A 132 44.81 -36.73 -9.09
C LEU A 132 43.50 -37.24 -8.49
N ASP A 133 43.26 -36.99 -7.22
CA ASP A 133 41.99 -37.31 -6.60
C ASP A 133 40.95 -36.22 -6.93
N VAL A 134 39.96 -36.57 -7.74
CA VAL A 134 38.94 -35.59 -8.21
C VAL A 134 38.02 -35.18 -7.09
N ALA A 135 37.76 -36.04 -6.12
CA ALA A 135 36.91 -35.71 -4.97
C ALA A 135 37.49 -34.57 -4.14
N ASP A 136 38.85 -34.59 -3.94
CA ASP A 136 39.52 -33.52 -3.22
C ASP A 136 39.46 -32.16 -3.92
N LEU A 137 39.44 -32.19 -5.27
CA LEU A 137 39.35 -30.97 -6.09
C LEU A 137 37.95 -30.37 -6.13
N LEU A 138 36.92 -31.21 -6.03
CA LEU A 138 35.55 -30.75 -6.14
C LEU A 138 35.06 -30.05 -4.88
N SER A 139 35.77 -30.19 -3.74
CA SER A 139 35.37 -29.62 -2.42
C SER A 139 33.95 -30.02 -1.94
N VAL A 140 33.26 -30.87 -2.69
CA VAL A 140 31.90 -31.39 -2.39
C VAL A 140 31.93 -32.90 -2.59
N PRO A 141 31.42 -33.71 -1.64
CA PRO A 141 31.40 -35.16 -1.76
C PRO A 141 30.34 -35.57 -2.80
N ILE A 142 30.78 -35.92 -4.01
CA ILE A 142 29.93 -36.46 -5.06
C ILE A 142 30.25 -37.94 -5.22
N PRO A 143 29.23 -38.84 -5.08
CA PRO A 143 29.45 -40.27 -5.24
C PRO A 143 30.03 -40.63 -6.62
N SER A 144 30.96 -41.62 -6.64
CA SER A 144 31.69 -41.97 -7.86
C SER A 144 30.79 -42.42 -9.01
N ASN A 145 29.67 -43.08 -8.73
CA ASN A 145 28.67 -43.46 -9.72
C ASN A 145 27.97 -42.24 -10.35
N VAL A 146 27.79 -41.16 -9.56
CA VAL A 146 27.20 -39.87 -10.04
C VAL A 146 28.23 -39.11 -10.87
N LEU A 147 29.49 -39.06 -10.41
CA LEU A 147 30.59 -38.42 -11.15
C LEU A 147 30.76 -38.97 -12.55
N LYS A 148 30.61 -40.29 -12.71
CA LYS A 148 30.72 -40.96 -14.03
C LYS A 148 29.76 -40.38 -15.06
N GLU A 149 28.57 -39.96 -14.66
CA GLU A 149 27.51 -39.48 -15.58
C GLU A 149 27.61 -37.98 -15.86
N CYS A 150 28.27 -37.20 -15.02
CA CYS A 150 28.23 -35.75 -15.10
C CYS A 150 29.62 -35.08 -15.34
N LEU A 151 30.73 -35.84 -15.23
CA LEU A 151 32.08 -35.30 -15.30
C LEU A 151 32.70 -35.53 -16.68
N SER A 152 33.35 -34.50 -17.20
CA SER A 152 34.25 -34.57 -18.36
C SER A 152 35.53 -33.81 -18.11
N PHE A 153 36.59 -34.16 -18.83
CA PHE A 153 37.92 -33.59 -18.65
C PHE A 153 38.41 -32.98 -19.95
N ASP A 154 39.08 -31.83 -19.84
CA ASP A 154 40.03 -31.31 -20.82
C ASP A 154 41.40 -31.28 -20.18
N VAL A 155 42.32 -32.11 -20.68
CA VAL A 155 43.71 -32.19 -20.16
C VAL A 155 44.67 -31.67 -21.18
N SER A 156 45.55 -30.75 -20.79
CA SER A 156 46.58 -30.15 -21.64
C SER A 156 47.88 -29.97 -20.92
N LEU A 157 48.97 -29.82 -21.68
CA LEU A 157 50.29 -29.49 -21.09
C LEU A 157 50.37 -28.02 -20.70
N ALA A 158 50.92 -27.71 -19.53
CA ALA A 158 51.05 -26.35 -19.04
C ALA A 158 52.07 -25.50 -19.83
N SER A 159 52.88 -26.13 -20.67
CA SER A 159 53.94 -25.50 -21.45
C SER A 159 53.46 -24.66 -22.65
N GLY A 160 52.19 -24.32 -22.71
CA GLY A 160 51.61 -23.39 -23.72
C GLY A 160 51.48 -23.93 -25.16
N LYS A 161 52.00 -25.11 -25.49
CA LYS A 161 51.73 -25.79 -26.73
C LYS A 161 50.36 -26.43 -26.67
N LYS A 162 49.41 -26.02 -27.53
CA LYS A 162 48.02 -26.51 -27.66
C LYS A 162 47.94 -28.00 -28.07
N SER A 163 48.53 -28.91 -27.33
CA SER A 163 48.34 -30.34 -27.52
C SER A 163 47.37 -30.84 -26.47
N LYS A 164 46.10 -31.00 -26.83
CA LYS A 164 45.12 -31.74 -26.03
C LYS A 164 45.62 -33.18 -25.89
N LEU A 165 45.72 -33.62 -24.62
CA LEU A 165 46.03 -35.02 -24.34
C LEU A 165 44.78 -35.86 -24.63
N ARG A 166 44.99 -37.11 -25.11
CA ARG A 166 43.91 -38.03 -25.48
C ARG A 166 43.62 -38.98 -24.32
N GLU A 167 42.36 -39.15 -24.01
CA GLU A 167 41.92 -40.16 -23.04
C GLU A 167 42.37 -41.55 -23.53
N THR A 168 42.58 -42.45 -22.61
CA THR A 168 43.11 -43.80 -22.75
C THR A 168 44.59 -43.91 -23.17
N ARG A 169 45.13 -42.95 -23.93
CA ARG A 169 46.52 -42.93 -24.38
C ARG A 169 47.41 -42.12 -23.43
N ASP A 170 46.96 -40.93 -23.13
CA ASP A 170 47.79 -39.96 -22.40
C ASP A 170 47.34 -39.82 -20.92
N TYR A 171 46.06 -40.08 -20.65
CA TYR A 171 45.48 -40.15 -19.30
C TYR A 171 44.31 -41.17 -19.26
N ALA A 172 43.99 -41.63 -18.06
CA ALA A 172 42.82 -42.47 -17.81
C ALA A 172 42.05 -41.98 -16.62
N TRP A 173 40.72 -41.99 -16.69
CA TRP A 173 39.81 -41.74 -15.61
C TRP A 173 39.38 -43.08 -14.99
N ASP A 174 39.61 -43.25 -13.69
CA ASP A 174 39.10 -44.37 -12.91
C ASP A 174 37.87 -43.93 -12.12
N PRO A 175 36.65 -44.17 -12.63
CA PRO A 175 35.40 -43.72 -11.98
C PRO A 175 35.11 -44.48 -10.71
N LYS A 176 35.70 -45.68 -10.49
CA LYS A 176 35.52 -46.45 -9.26
C LYS A 176 36.31 -45.86 -8.09
N ARG A 177 37.47 -45.34 -8.37
CA ARG A 177 38.36 -44.72 -7.39
C ARG A 177 38.28 -43.20 -7.33
N GLY A 178 37.52 -42.59 -8.27
CA GLY A 178 37.44 -41.13 -8.37
C GLY A 178 38.77 -40.47 -8.74
N ARG A 179 39.66 -41.14 -9.49
CA ARG A 179 41.02 -40.72 -9.75
C ARG A 179 41.33 -40.53 -11.23
N LEU A 180 42.01 -39.42 -11.55
CA LEU A 180 42.54 -39.16 -12.85
C LEU A 180 44.04 -39.57 -12.83
N VAL A 181 44.41 -40.52 -13.69
CA VAL A 181 45.81 -41.01 -13.79
C VAL A 181 46.36 -40.49 -15.13
N VAL A 182 47.44 -39.73 -15.09
CA VAL A 182 48.18 -39.25 -16.27
C VAL A 182 49.35 -40.18 -16.54
N HIS A 183 49.36 -40.82 -17.69
CA HIS A 183 50.33 -41.85 -18.05
C HIS A 183 51.68 -41.30 -18.52
N LYS A 184 51.71 -40.03 -18.95
CA LYS A 184 52.93 -39.45 -19.53
C LYS A 184 53.74 -38.69 -18.51
N LYS A 185 55.05 -38.97 -18.43
CA LYS A 185 56.03 -38.16 -17.69
C LYS A 185 56.27 -36.84 -18.46
N ALA A 186 55.30 -36.03 -18.57
CA ALA A 186 55.39 -34.72 -19.17
C ALA A 186 55.19 -33.71 -18.05
N GLY A 187 55.90 -32.60 -18.03
CA GLY A 187 55.87 -31.57 -17.02
C GLY A 187 54.46 -31.16 -16.53
N PRO A 188 54.30 -30.03 -15.88
CA PRO A 188 53.01 -29.65 -15.28
C PRO A 188 51.88 -29.71 -16.32
N ILE A 189 50.75 -30.31 -15.92
CA ILE A 189 49.53 -30.45 -16.73
C ILE A 189 48.47 -29.49 -16.21
N ASN A 190 47.67 -28.95 -17.14
CA ASN A 190 46.46 -28.23 -16.82
C ASN A 190 45.29 -29.20 -17.02
N VAL A 191 44.51 -29.38 -15.99
CA VAL A 191 43.27 -30.17 -16.03
C VAL A 191 42.09 -29.23 -15.83
N SER A 192 41.19 -29.20 -16.81
CA SER A 192 39.94 -28.49 -16.73
C SER A 192 38.81 -29.52 -16.51
N LEU A 193 38.30 -29.54 -15.29
CA LEU A 193 37.19 -30.41 -14.89
C LEU A 193 35.86 -29.72 -15.25
N LYS A 194 35.03 -30.35 -16.07
CA LYS A 194 33.73 -29.86 -16.41
C LYS A 194 32.65 -30.74 -15.78
N VAL A 195 31.92 -30.20 -14.83
CA VAL A 195 30.80 -30.88 -14.16
C VAL A 195 29.49 -30.38 -14.74
N ASP A 196 28.76 -31.26 -15.40
CA ASP A 196 27.42 -30.96 -15.93
C ASP A 196 26.38 -31.04 -14.79
N CYS A 197 26.18 -29.91 -14.09
CA CYS A 197 25.27 -29.81 -12.97
C CYS A 197 23.78 -29.93 -13.37
N ARG A 198 23.44 -29.89 -14.66
CA ARG A 198 22.07 -30.17 -15.16
C ARG A 198 21.63 -31.60 -14.83
N LYS A 199 22.60 -32.50 -14.71
CA LYS A 199 22.37 -33.90 -14.31
C LYS A 199 22.40 -34.13 -12.82
N LEU A 200 22.66 -33.12 -12.02
CA LEU A 200 22.80 -33.20 -10.59
C LEU A 200 21.61 -32.58 -9.84
N ARG A 201 21.24 -33.21 -8.76
CA ARG A 201 20.41 -32.68 -7.68
C ARG A 201 21.16 -32.85 -6.38
N PHE A 202 21.05 -31.89 -5.48
CA PHE A 202 21.55 -32.06 -4.12
C PHE A 202 20.49 -31.78 -3.08
N THR A 203 20.67 -32.41 -1.93
CA THR A 203 19.93 -32.14 -0.69
C THR A 203 20.95 -31.82 0.38
N ALA A 204 20.84 -30.66 1.01
CA ALA A 204 21.66 -30.29 2.14
C ALA A 204 20.78 -30.05 3.38
N VAL A 205 21.28 -30.43 4.54
CA VAL A 205 20.60 -30.19 5.81
C VAL A 205 21.55 -29.42 6.73
N LEU A 206 21.11 -28.26 7.19
CA LEU A 206 21.80 -27.46 8.21
C LEU A 206 21.08 -27.70 9.55
N ASP A 207 21.79 -28.22 10.53
CA ASP A 207 21.29 -28.48 11.88
C ASP A 207 21.61 -27.30 12.79
N PHE A 208 20.64 -26.40 12.96
CA PHE A 208 20.82 -25.22 13.80
C PHE A 208 20.80 -25.53 15.30
N GLU A 209 20.22 -26.64 15.72
CA GLU A 209 20.29 -27.04 17.12
C GLU A 209 21.71 -27.49 17.47
N LYS A 210 22.33 -28.29 16.59
CA LYS A 210 23.74 -28.69 16.70
C LYS A 210 24.65 -27.48 16.66
N LEU A 211 24.41 -26.53 15.75
CA LEU A 211 25.15 -25.28 15.64
C LEU A 211 25.15 -24.49 16.97
N VAL A 212 23.97 -24.34 17.60
CA VAL A 212 23.85 -23.63 18.89
C VAL A 212 24.60 -24.33 19.99
N ARG A 213 24.54 -25.67 20.08
CA ARG A 213 25.25 -26.46 21.07
C ARG A 213 26.79 -26.38 20.90
N LEU A 214 27.26 -26.39 19.65
CA LEU A 214 28.69 -26.24 19.33
C LEU A 214 29.19 -24.83 19.61
N ALA A 215 28.34 -23.80 19.39
CA ALA A 215 28.69 -22.42 19.70
C ALA A 215 28.98 -22.17 21.19
N ASP A 216 28.37 -22.95 22.07
CA ASP A 216 28.61 -22.85 23.51
C ASP A 216 29.96 -23.50 23.92
N ASN A 217 30.58 -24.33 23.06
CA ASN A 217 31.79 -25.12 23.35
C ASN A 217 33.03 -24.65 22.57
N ALA A 218 33.00 -23.55 21.85
CA ALA A 218 34.13 -22.91 21.12
C ALA A 218 34.83 -23.73 20.01
N ASP A 219 34.28 -24.91 19.60
CA ASP A 219 34.95 -25.88 18.71
C ASP A 219 34.38 -25.94 17.28
N LEU A 220 33.75 -24.89 16.79
CA LEU A 220 33.25 -24.84 15.39
C LEU A 220 34.40 -24.58 14.41
N GLU A 221 35.04 -25.61 13.93
CA GLU A 221 36.09 -25.48 12.94
C GLU A 221 35.60 -25.54 11.48
N LYS A 222 34.50 -26.26 11.21
CA LYS A 222 34.05 -26.53 9.83
C LYS A 222 32.52 -26.52 9.64
N LEU A 223 32.10 -26.16 8.44
CA LEU A 223 30.66 -26.24 8.01
C LEU A 223 30.13 -27.69 8.17
N ASP A 224 30.98 -28.67 7.92
CA ASP A 224 30.65 -30.09 7.99
C ASP A 224 30.24 -30.56 9.40
N ASP A 225 30.55 -29.77 10.43
CA ASP A 225 30.18 -30.09 11.81
C ASP A 225 28.69 -29.97 12.07
N PHE A 226 27.96 -29.09 11.35
CA PHE A 226 26.54 -28.89 11.50
C PHE A 226 25.76 -29.01 10.18
N ALA A 227 26.40 -29.26 9.05
CA ALA A 227 25.80 -29.40 7.75
C ALA A 227 26.11 -30.77 7.12
N SER A 228 25.16 -31.36 6.45
CA SER A 228 25.36 -32.50 5.56
C SER A 228 24.90 -32.15 4.15
N ILE A 229 25.61 -32.68 3.14
CA ILE A 229 25.23 -32.54 1.74
C ILE A 229 25.25 -33.90 1.07
N GLU A 230 24.17 -34.21 0.37
CA GLU A 230 24.02 -35.43 -0.42
C GLU A 230 23.74 -35.04 -1.87
N VAL A 231 24.54 -35.60 -2.79
CA VAL A 231 24.43 -35.31 -4.24
C VAL A 231 23.98 -36.57 -4.96
N SER A 232 22.99 -36.47 -5.83
CA SER A 232 22.43 -37.55 -6.61
C SER A 232 22.20 -37.12 -8.05
N LEU A 233 21.94 -38.10 -8.94
CA LEU A 233 21.51 -37.80 -10.30
C LEU A 233 20.09 -37.22 -10.28
N ALA A 234 19.87 -36.18 -11.06
CA ALA A 234 18.57 -35.61 -11.30
C ALA A 234 17.81 -36.45 -12.33
N ASP A 235 16.57 -36.79 -12.04
CA ASP A 235 15.67 -37.29 -13.06
C ASP A 235 15.19 -36.11 -13.93
N PRO A 236 15.53 -36.07 -15.24
CA PRO A 236 15.17 -34.94 -16.10
C PRO A 236 13.67 -34.74 -16.27
N GLN A 237 12.85 -35.80 -16.04
CA GLN A 237 11.40 -35.73 -16.23
C GLN A 237 10.66 -35.24 -14.97
N SER A 238 11.19 -35.52 -13.78
CA SER A 238 10.51 -35.22 -12.51
C SER A 238 11.07 -33.99 -11.79
N CYS A 239 12.26 -33.55 -12.11
CA CYS A 239 12.97 -32.51 -11.36
C CYS A 239 13.10 -31.23 -12.18
N LYS A 240 12.26 -30.22 -11.88
CA LYS A 240 12.37 -28.88 -12.45
C LYS A 240 13.58 -28.15 -11.86
N THR A 241 14.10 -27.19 -12.62
CA THR A 241 15.10 -26.22 -12.13
C THR A 241 14.52 -25.36 -11.04
N GLY A 242 15.33 -24.99 -10.05
CA GLY A 242 14.93 -24.14 -8.95
C GLY A 242 15.45 -24.61 -7.61
N THR A 243 14.96 -23.97 -6.55
CA THR A 243 15.36 -24.25 -5.18
C THR A 243 14.14 -24.45 -4.28
N ARG A 244 14.27 -25.41 -3.36
CA ARG A 244 13.29 -25.67 -2.29
C ARG A 244 14.03 -25.58 -0.95
N ILE A 245 13.56 -24.69 -0.08
CA ILE A 245 14.11 -24.50 1.26
C ILE A 245 13.01 -24.81 2.26
N THR A 246 13.20 -25.83 3.11
CA THR A 246 12.25 -26.25 4.13
C THR A 246 12.84 -25.99 5.52
N ALA A 247 12.17 -25.14 6.30
CA ALA A 247 12.43 -24.99 7.72
C ALA A 247 11.63 -26.07 8.47
N GLU A 248 12.36 -27.04 9.05
CA GLU A 248 11.80 -28.15 9.80
C GLU A 248 11.82 -27.88 11.31
N ALA A 249 10.81 -28.38 12.01
CA ALA A 249 10.66 -28.20 13.46
C ALA A 249 10.66 -26.71 13.85
N LEU A 250 9.67 -25.96 13.36
CA LEU A 250 9.49 -24.55 13.75
C LEU A 250 9.34 -24.45 15.28
N ARG A 251 10.05 -23.51 15.88
CA ARG A 251 10.07 -23.28 17.31
C ARG A 251 8.66 -23.02 17.87
N PRO A 252 8.34 -23.47 19.11
CA PRO A 252 7.00 -23.34 19.69
C PRO A 252 6.45 -21.92 19.69
N PHE A 253 7.29 -20.90 19.92
CA PHE A 253 6.88 -19.49 19.91
C PHE A 253 6.43 -19.01 18.53
N VAL A 254 7.04 -19.51 17.44
CA VAL A 254 6.63 -19.20 16.06
C VAL A 254 5.25 -19.78 15.77
N ARG A 255 5.06 -21.06 16.11
CA ARG A 255 3.77 -21.74 15.92
C ARG A 255 2.65 -21.09 16.72
N LYS A 256 2.94 -20.70 17.96
CA LYS A 256 1.99 -19.96 18.82
C LYS A 256 1.65 -18.59 18.20
N ASP A 257 2.64 -17.89 17.66
CA ASP A 257 2.44 -16.57 17.03
C ASP A 257 1.58 -16.68 15.77
N LEU A 258 1.84 -17.63 14.88
CA LEU A 258 1.07 -17.85 13.65
C LEU A 258 -0.39 -18.25 13.93
N ARG A 259 -0.65 -19.01 14.99
CA ARG A 259 -2.00 -19.45 15.42
C ARG A 259 -2.75 -18.39 16.23
N SER A 260 -2.06 -17.35 16.70
CA SER A 260 -2.67 -16.38 17.59
C SER A 260 -3.66 -15.48 16.89
N ASP A 261 -4.82 -15.29 17.47
CA ASP A 261 -5.73 -14.22 17.10
C ASP A 261 -5.23 -12.91 17.70
N ARG A 262 -4.98 -11.91 16.84
CA ARG A 262 -4.56 -10.59 17.26
C ARG A 262 -5.63 -9.57 16.89
N ARG A 263 -6.10 -8.82 17.86
CA ARG A 263 -6.94 -7.66 17.61
C ARG A 263 -6.06 -6.44 17.40
N LYS A 264 -6.20 -5.78 16.26
CA LYS A 264 -5.51 -4.52 15.98
C LYS A 264 -6.49 -3.36 15.89
N GLY A 265 -6.22 -2.31 16.67
CA GLY A 265 -6.89 -1.02 16.61
C GLY A 265 -8.22 -0.92 17.37
N PHE A 266 -8.59 0.31 17.69
CA PHE A 266 -9.84 0.67 18.40
C PHE A 266 -11.04 0.85 17.45
N VAL A 267 -10.94 0.45 16.20
CA VAL A 267 -12.01 0.65 15.24
C VAL A 267 -13.00 -0.49 15.33
N ARG A 268 -14.26 -0.15 15.53
CA ARG A 268 -15.38 -1.07 15.82
C ARG A 268 -15.56 -2.20 14.78
N ASN A 269 -15.04 -2.06 13.57
CA ASN A 269 -15.28 -3.00 12.46
C ASN A 269 -14.02 -3.68 11.92
N ILE A 270 -12.85 -3.52 12.56
CA ILE A 270 -11.67 -4.27 12.16
C ILE A 270 -11.70 -5.58 12.92
N GLY A 271 -11.90 -6.66 12.18
CA GLY A 271 -11.86 -8.02 12.70
C GLY A 271 -10.52 -8.33 13.38
N SER A 272 -10.50 -9.38 14.17
CA SER A 272 -9.25 -9.93 14.70
C SER A 272 -8.44 -10.50 13.53
N TYR A 273 -7.18 -10.07 13.41
CA TYR A 273 -6.23 -10.68 12.49
C TYR A 273 -5.44 -11.76 13.22
N SER A 274 -5.41 -12.96 12.68
CA SER A 274 -4.52 -14.02 13.15
C SER A 274 -3.06 -13.65 12.87
N GLY A 275 -2.12 -14.25 13.59
CA GLY A 275 -0.70 -14.09 13.31
C GLY A 275 -0.33 -14.50 11.89
N TYR A 276 -1.03 -15.51 11.34
CA TYR A 276 -0.88 -15.93 9.95
C TYR A 276 -1.33 -14.85 8.95
N GLU A 277 -2.47 -14.19 9.16
CA GLU A 277 -2.91 -13.09 8.30
C GLU A 277 -1.95 -11.89 8.35
N GLN A 278 -1.38 -11.62 9.51
CA GLN A 278 -0.34 -10.60 9.64
C GLN A 278 0.94 -10.97 8.89
N PHE A 279 1.29 -12.26 8.86
CA PHE A 279 2.39 -12.77 8.04
C PHE A 279 2.14 -12.52 6.55
N LEU A 280 0.95 -12.88 6.03
CA LEU A 280 0.57 -12.64 4.63
C LEU A 280 0.66 -11.15 4.29
N TRP A 281 0.18 -10.35 5.18
CA TRP A 281 0.15 -8.89 5.03
C TRP A 281 1.54 -8.26 5.01
N PHE A 282 2.42 -8.73 5.88
CA PHE A 282 3.82 -8.32 5.88
C PHE A 282 4.47 -8.66 4.53
N LEU A 283 4.29 -9.88 4.01
CA LEU A 283 4.85 -10.26 2.71
C LEU A 283 4.34 -9.39 1.58
N SER A 284 3.04 -9.12 1.54
CA SER A 284 2.43 -8.27 0.49
C SER A 284 3.02 -6.86 0.45
N ARG A 285 3.42 -6.33 1.60
CA ARG A 285 4.01 -4.98 1.72
C ARG A 285 5.49 -4.93 1.41
N CYS A 286 6.27 -5.92 1.84
CA CYS A 286 7.73 -5.81 1.82
C CYS A 286 8.42 -6.51 0.64
N THR A 287 7.74 -7.41 -0.08
CA THR A 287 8.35 -8.16 -1.20
C THR A 287 8.15 -7.48 -2.56
N SER A 288 8.95 -7.90 -3.55
CA SER A 288 8.87 -7.38 -4.92
C SER A 288 7.82 -8.14 -5.73
N VAL A 289 6.54 -7.92 -5.42
CA VAL A 289 5.38 -8.52 -6.11
C VAL A 289 4.59 -7.47 -6.88
N ARG A 290 3.71 -7.95 -7.78
CA ARG A 290 2.82 -7.09 -8.55
C ARG A 290 1.79 -6.39 -7.66
N TYR A 291 1.27 -5.26 -8.14
CA TYR A 291 0.12 -4.64 -7.50
C TYR A 291 -1.15 -5.47 -7.74
N ARG A 292 -2.00 -5.51 -6.72
CA ARG A 292 -3.35 -6.05 -6.84
C ARG A 292 -4.15 -5.12 -7.77
N VAL A 293 -4.64 -5.65 -8.87
CA VAL A 293 -5.56 -4.93 -9.76
C VAL A 293 -6.96 -5.04 -9.16
N PRO A 294 -7.65 -3.92 -8.87
CA PRO A 294 -9.05 -3.97 -8.44
C PRO A 294 -9.92 -4.66 -9.49
N ALA A 295 -10.75 -5.62 -9.07
CA ALA A 295 -11.60 -6.40 -9.97
C ALA A 295 -12.66 -5.57 -10.70
N ASP A 296 -13.05 -4.40 -10.20
CA ASP A 296 -14.27 -3.68 -10.57
C ASP A 296 -14.05 -2.43 -11.42
N GLY A 297 -12.87 -2.24 -12.03
CA GLY A 297 -12.64 -1.06 -12.90
C GLY A 297 -12.83 0.31 -12.19
N HIS A 298 -12.97 0.35 -10.88
CA HIS A 298 -13.00 1.56 -10.06
C HIS A 298 -11.57 2.12 -9.96
N ALA A 299 -11.00 2.35 -11.12
CA ALA A 299 -9.72 3.00 -11.24
C ALA A 299 -9.92 4.50 -10.99
N GLY A 300 -9.64 4.91 -9.79
CA GLY A 300 -8.86 6.14 -9.68
C GLY A 300 -7.60 5.94 -10.56
N PRO A 301 -6.85 6.97 -10.93
CA PRO A 301 -5.64 6.82 -11.73
C PRO A 301 -4.86 5.65 -11.14
N SER A 302 -4.66 4.58 -11.94
CA SER A 302 -4.09 3.37 -11.37
C SER A 302 -2.70 3.75 -10.88
N VAL A 303 -2.36 3.38 -9.66
CA VAL A 303 -1.01 3.65 -9.11
C VAL A 303 0.06 3.10 -10.07
N SER A 304 -0.29 2.09 -10.88
CA SER A 304 0.53 1.58 -11.98
C SER A 304 0.80 2.61 -13.07
N GLU A 305 -0.05 3.61 -13.30
CA GLU A 305 0.21 4.70 -14.25
C GLU A 305 1.19 5.75 -13.69
N LEU A 306 1.21 5.88 -12.37
CA LEU A 306 2.08 6.83 -11.66
C LEU A 306 3.49 6.28 -11.41
N LEU A 307 3.62 4.97 -11.37
CA LEU A 307 4.90 4.30 -11.26
C LEU A 307 5.31 3.87 -12.66
N PRO A 308 6.55 4.11 -13.08
CA PRO A 308 7.07 3.56 -14.33
C PRO A 308 7.10 2.03 -14.21
N ALA A 309 5.94 1.42 -14.40
CA ALA A 309 5.63 0.02 -14.19
C ALA A 309 6.60 -0.93 -14.94
N ASN A 310 7.24 -0.42 -15.99
CA ASN A 310 8.13 -1.17 -16.85
C ASN A 310 9.60 -1.16 -16.42
N LYS A 311 9.96 -0.50 -15.32
CA LYS A 311 11.38 -0.31 -14.95
C LYS A 311 11.86 -1.12 -13.75
N GLN A 312 10.97 -1.71 -12.96
CA GLN A 312 11.34 -2.59 -11.88
C GLN A 312 10.74 -3.98 -12.08
N PRO A 313 11.57 -5.00 -12.32
CA PRO A 313 11.07 -6.37 -12.42
C PRO A 313 10.46 -6.80 -11.09
N THR A 314 9.35 -7.52 -11.16
CA THR A 314 8.65 -8.09 -10.00
C THR A 314 8.50 -9.59 -10.20
N LEU A 315 8.31 -10.33 -9.13
CA LEU A 315 7.84 -11.72 -9.22
C LEU A 315 6.50 -11.75 -9.96
N ARG A 316 6.35 -12.68 -10.90
CA ARG A 316 5.10 -12.90 -11.61
C ARG A 316 4.04 -13.45 -10.69
N LYS A 317 4.43 -14.37 -9.79
CA LYS A 317 3.56 -15.03 -8.82
C LYS A 317 4.29 -15.25 -7.50
N LEU A 318 3.65 -14.85 -6.41
CA LEU A 318 3.99 -15.29 -5.06
C LEU A 318 2.71 -15.80 -4.41
N GLU A 319 2.70 -17.01 -3.91
CA GLU A 319 1.56 -17.55 -3.18
C GLU A 319 1.97 -18.18 -1.86
N VAL A 320 1.09 -18.10 -0.89
CA VAL A 320 1.24 -18.76 0.41
C VAL A 320 0.12 -19.78 0.58
N VAL A 321 0.50 -21.00 0.90
CA VAL A 321 -0.42 -22.13 1.05
C VAL A 321 -0.42 -22.60 2.50
N HIS A 322 -1.61 -22.79 3.05
CA HIS A 322 -1.83 -23.41 4.34
C HIS A 322 -3.09 -24.27 4.26
N GLY A 323 -2.96 -25.54 4.58
CA GLY A 323 -3.99 -26.54 4.31
C GLY A 323 -4.29 -26.61 2.81
N ASN A 324 -5.58 -26.60 2.47
CA ASN A 324 -6.04 -26.61 1.07
C ASN A 324 -6.21 -25.21 0.45
N VAL A 325 -5.78 -24.15 1.15
CA VAL A 325 -6.00 -22.78 0.72
C VAL A 325 -4.70 -22.15 0.23
N ALA A 326 -4.66 -21.79 -1.04
CA ALA A 326 -3.59 -20.98 -1.64
C ALA A 326 -4.03 -19.51 -1.70
N LYS A 327 -3.25 -18.61 -1.10
CA LYS A 327 -3.50 -17.16 -1.12
C LYS A 327 -2.44 -16.49 -1.97
N PRO A 328 -2.80 -15.83 -3.08
CA PRO A 328 -1.87 -15.02 -3.83
C PRO A 328 -1.42 -13.82 -2.99
N ILE A 329 -0.15 -13.51 -3.08
CA ILE A 329 0.45 -12.34 -2.43
C ILE A 329 0.69 -11.29 -3.48
N GLU A 330 -0.07 -10.21 -3.37
CA GLU A 330 0.01 -9.06 -4.26
C GLU A 330 0.18 -7.80 -3.43
N ARG A 331 0.77 -6.79 -4.01
CA ARG A 331 0.98 -5.51 -3.36
C ARG A 331 -0.36 -4.80 -3.19
N PRO A 332 -0.81 -4.54 -1.96
CA PRO A 332 -2.07 -3.86 -1.77
C PRO A 332 -1.94 -2.40 -2.19
N ILE A 333 -2.94 -1.91 -2.91
CA ILE A 333 -3.19 -0.48 -3.08
C ILE A 333 -4.30 -0.14 -2.08
N TYR A 334 -4.06 0.87 -1.25
CA TYR A 334 -5.15 1.38 -0.46
C TYR A 334 -6.06 2.25 -1.38
N PRO A 335 -7.35 2.12 -1.35
CA PRO A 335 -8.19 1.32 -0.45
C PRO A 335 -8.23 -0.16 -0.80
N LEU A 336 -8.41 -1.00 0.23
CA LEU A 336 -8.34 -2.46 0.11
C LEU A 336 -9.64 -3.11 -0.36
N GLU A 337 -10.76 -2.45 -0.13
CA GLU A 337 -12.13 -2.94 -0.37
C GLU A 337 -12.95 -1.91 -1.13
N SER A 338 -14.03 -2.35 -1.78
CA SER A 338 -14.93 -1.51 -2.58
C SER A 338 -15.56 -0.34 -1.80
N ASP A 339 -15.78 -0.53 -0.50
CA ASP A 339 -16.42 0.46 0.39
C ASP A 339 -15.41 1.47 0.98
N SER A 340 -14.14 1.32 0.67
CA SER A 340 -13.09 2.21 1.14
C SER A 340 -13.12 3.55 0.39
N PRO A 341 -12.64 4.64 0.99
CA PRO A 341 -12.61 5.95 0.34
C PRO A 341 -11.83 5.89 -0.97
N LYS A 342 -12.40 6.44 -2.04
CA LYS A 342 -11.74 6.50 -3.35
C LYS A 342 -10.54 7.43 -3.31
N LEU A 343 -9.50 7.07 -4.06
CA LEU A 343 -8.37 7.96 -4.32
C LEU A 343 -8.82 9.08 -5.25
N GLU A 344 -8.81 10.31 -4.77
CA GLU A 344 -9.12 11.48 -5.57
C GLU A 344 -7.84 12.13 -6.11
N LYS A 345 -7.91 12.63 -7.34
CA LYS A 345 -6.74 13.16 -8.05
C LYS A 345 -6.11 14.37 -7.35
N ASP A 346 -6.93 15.21 -6.72
CA ASP A 346 -6.50 16.39 -5.97
C ASP A 346 -5.78 16.07 -4.66
N MET A 347 -5.93 14.84 -4.17
CA MET A 347 -5.25 14.35 -2.97
C MET A 347 -4.02 13.51 -3.28
N LEU A 348 -3.63 13.43 -4.55
CA LEU A 348 -2.46 12.70 -5.02
C LEU A 348 -1.29 13.66 -5.26
N VAL A 349 -0.16 13.37 -4.66
CA VAL A 349 1.09 14.10 -4.82
C VAL A 349 2.12 13.20 -5.48
N GLU A 350 2.44 13.47 -6.74
CA GLU A 350 3.52 12.76 -7.45
C GLU A 350 4.87 13.15 -6.88
N VAL A 351 5.75 12.15 -6.71
CA VAL A 351 7.12 12.31 -6.25
C VAL A 351 8.08 11.99 -7.39
N ARG A 352 8.95 12.95 -7.70
CA ARG A 352 10.06 12.76 -8.64
C ARG A 352 11.30 13.43 -8.07
N ILE A 353 12.36 12.65 -7.89
CA ILE A 353 13.65 13.12 -7.39
C ILE A 353 14.73 12.64 -8.36
N ASP A 354 15.55 13.58 -8.85
CA ASP A 354 16.76 13.28 -9.63
C ASP A 354 17.81 14.32 -9.21
N GLU A 355 18.54 14.01 -8.15
CA GLU A 355 19.51 14.93 -7.56
C GLU A 355 20.66 14.17 -6.87
N LYS A 356 21.89 14.65 -7.04
CA LYS A 356 23.12 14.13 -6.41
C LYS A 356 23.25 12.59 -6.48
N GLY A 357 22.87 12.00 -7.62
CA GLY A 357 22.91 10.55 -7.83
C GLY A 357 21.72 9.77 -7.28
N LEU A 358 20.84 10.39 -6.49
CA LEU A 358 19.58 9.79 -6.10
C LEU A 358 18.55 9.95 -7.22
N LYS A 359 17.98 8.83 -7.68
CA LYS A 359 16.82 8.80 -8.56
C LYS A 359 15.68 8.06 -7.88
N ALA A 360 14.56 8.73 -7.66
CA ALA A 360 13.38 8.14 -7.03
C ALA A 360 12.10 8.67 -7.64
N VAL A 361 11.10 7.79 -7.73
CA VAL A 361 9.76 8.11 -8.23
C VAL A 361 8.70 7.47 -7.34
N GLY A 362 7.55 8.09 -7.23
CA GLY A 362 6.49 7.56 -6.42
C GLY A 362 5.33 8.53 -6.23
N PHE A 363 4.59 8.33 -5.16
CA PHE A 363 3.42 9.14 -4.84
C PHE A 363 3.15 9.17 -3.33
N LEU A 364 2.45 10.21 -2.90
CA LEU A 364 1.71 10.26 -1.65
C LEU A 364 0.24 10.47 -1.98
N ALA A 365 -0.64 9.74 -1.31
CA ALA A 365 -2.07 9.82 -1.48
C ALA A 365 -2.74 10.14 -0.15
N GLY A 366 -3.51 11.22 -0.12
CA GLY A 366 -4.39 11.57 0.99
C GLY A 366 -5.77 10.94 0.82
N TYR A 367 -6.47 10.71 1.94
CA TYR A 367 -7.82 10.17 1.98
C TYR A 367 -8.71 10.99 2.91
N GLU A 368 -10.01 10.99 2.68
CA GLU A 368 -10.97 11.74 3.49
C GLU A 368 -11.15 11.18 4.90
N SER A 369 -10.77 9.93 5.11
CA SER A 369 -10.87 9.25 6.40
C SER A 369 -9.54 8.69 6.85
N VAL A 370 -9.44 8.38 8.14
CA VAL A 370 -8.28 7.73 8.71
C VAL A 370 -8.06 6.37 8.06
N ILE A 371 -6.83 6.11 7.60
CA ILE A 371 -6.44 4.86 6.96
C ILE A 371 -6.41 3.73 7.99
N PHE A 372 -7.07 2.64 7.70
CA PHE A 372 -7.05 1.41 8.48
C PHE A 372 -6.78 0.20 7.57
N PRO A 373 -5.98 -0.72 8.06
CA PRO A 373 -5.22 -0.73 9.32
C PRO A 373 -4.06 0.30 9.32
N ALA A 374 -3.58 0.63 10.52
CA ALA A 374 -2.57 1.68 10.73
C ALA A 374 -1.25 1.41 9.97
N GLU A 375 -0.95 0.17 9.69
CA GLU A 375 0.23 -0.28 8.95
C GLU A 375 0.27 0.17 7.49
N TYR A 376 -0.83 0.67 6.93
CA TYR A 376 -0.86 1.32 5.61
C TYR A 376 -0.60 2.82 5.65
N ARG A 377 -0.54 3.42 6.85
CA ARG A 377 -0.22 4.84 7.01
C ARG A 377 1.26 5.07 6.75
N GLY A 378 1.57 6.21 6.16
CA GLY A 378 2.95 6.58 5.90
C GLY A 378 3.43 6.17 4.51
N VAL A 379 4.67 6.50 4.25
CA VAL A 379 5.33 6.29 2.97
C VAL A 379 6.24 5.07 3.05
N SER A 380 6.01 4.09 2.19
CA SER A 380 6.88 2.94 2.01
C SER A 380 7.99 3.28 1.03
N ILE A 381 9.24 3.20 1.44
CA ILE A 381 10.39 3.41 0.57
C ILE A 381 10.89 2.06 0.10
N ARG A 382 11.03 1.90 -1.22
CA ARG A 382 11.49 0.65 -1.84
C ARG A 382 12.79 0.86 -2.58
N VAL A 383 13.73 0.00 -2.30
CA VAL A 383 14.99 -0.08 -3.04
C VAL A 383 15.00 -1.41 -3.79
N ARG A 384 15.16 -1.35 -5.11
CA ARG A 384 15.09 -2.55 -5.99
C ARG A 384 13.80 -3.36 -5.79
N GLY A 385 12.67 -2.67 -5.56
CA GLY A 385 11.34 -3.27 -5.38
C GLY A 385 11.03 -3.82 -3.99
N VAL A 386 12.00 -3.88 -3.08
CA VAL A 386 11.84 -4.36 -1.69
C VAL A 386 11.71 -3.20 -0.73
N ALA A 387 10.72 -3.23 0.16
CA ALA A 387 10.53 -2.18 1.15
C ALA A 387 11.67 -2.16 2.19
N ILE A 388 12.10 -0.95 2.52
CA ILE A 388 13.11 -0.68 3.55
C ILE A 388 12.40 -0.14 4.78
N GLY A 389 12.50 -0.87 5.87
CA GLY A 389 11.86 -0.50 7.14
C GLY A 389 10.32 -0.55 7.11
N GLU A 390 9.73 0.08 8.08
CA GLU A 390 8.29 0.28 8.18
C GLU A 390 7.89 1.58 7.47
N PRO A 391 6.65 1.68 6.94
CA PRO A 391 6.15 2.93 6.39
C PRO A 391 6.15 4.06 7.44
N GLY A 392 6.58 5.25 7.04
CA GLY A 392 6.65 6.42 7.92
C GLY A 392 6.79 7.69 7.11
N PHE A 393 7.00 8.82 7.77
CA PHE A 393 7.13 10.12 7.12
C PHE A 393 8.53 10.73 7.29
N LEU A 394 9.54 9.90 7.47
CA LEU A 394 10.95 10.29 7.56
C LEU A 394 11.25 11.33 8.66
N GLY A 395 10.51 11.26 9.77
CA GLY A 395 10.65 12.16 10.91
C GLY A 395 9.73 13.38 10.89
N ALA A 396 8.87 13.56 9.87
CA ALA A 396 7.90 14.64 9.86
C ALA A 396 6.89 14.54 11.02
N GLU A 397 6.65 13.35 11.55
CA GLU A 397 5.74 13.09 12.67
C GLU A 397 6.10 13.86 13.95
N SER A 398 7.39 14.10 14.16
CA SER A 398 7.89 14.86 15.31
C SER A 398 7.83 16.37 15.12
N LEU A 399 7.79 16.82 13.87
CA LEU A 399 7.80 18.25 13.52
C LEU A 399 6.38 18.83 13.35
N LEU A 400 5.39 17.98 13.09
CA LEU A 400 4.00 18.39 12.88
C LEU A 400 3.20 18.37 14.17
N THR A 401 2.26 19.32 14.31
CA THR A 401 1.37 19.46 15.46
C THR A 401 -0.08 19.65 15.02
N GLY A 402 -1.04 19.51 15.95
CA GLY A 402 -2.45 19.78 15.71
C GLY A 402 -3.05 19.07 14.51
N ALA A 403 -3.80 19.79 13.69
CA ALA A 403 -4.47 19.26 12.50
C ALA A 403 -3.50 18.66 11.47
N SER A 404 -2.32 19.23 11.32
CA SER A 404 -1.30 18.73 10.38
C SER A 404 -0.76 17.36 10.81
N LYS A 405 -0.58 17.13 12.12
CA LYS A 405 -0.20 15.81 12.64
C LYS A 405 -1.34 14.81 12.49
N ALA A 406 -2.57 15.20 12.75
CA ALA A 406 -3.75 14.36 12.58
C ALA A 406 -3.92 13.91 11.11
N ALA A 407 -3.66 14.80 10.14
CA ALA A 407 -3.74 14.51 8.72
C ALA A 407 -2.79 13.38 8.27
N LEU A 408 -1.66 13.16 8.95
CA LEU A 408 -0.76 12.04 8.66
C LEU A 408 -1.45 10.67 8.75
N SER A 409 -2.45 10.54 9.60
CA SER A 409 -3.24 9.30 9.71
C SER A 409 -4.10 9.00 8.49
N GLN A 410 -4.23 9.94 7.58
CA GLN A 410 -5.01 9.88 6.35
C GLN A 410 -4.11 9.80 5.10
N ILE A 411 -2.80 9.64 5.26
CA ILE A 411 -1.84 9.65 4.16
C ILE A 411 -1.13 8.30 4.08
N THR A 412 -1.07 7.76 2.87
CA THR A 412 -0.21 6.64 2.49
C THR A 412 0.63 7.02 1.29
N GLY A 413 1.66 6.24 0.99
CA GLY A 413 2.46 6.48 -0.19
C GLY A 413 3.51 5.41 -0.44
N GLU A 414 4.10 5.48 -1.61
CA GLU A 414 5.21 4.62 -1.98
C GLU A 414 6.22 5.39 -2.83
N ILE A 415 7.50 5.21 -2.50
CA ILE A 415 8.62 5.76 -3.25
C ILE A 415 9.51 4.61 -3.69
N ASN A 416 9.74 4.50 -4.99
CA ASN A 416 10.65 3.53 -5.58
C ASN A 416 11.96 4.24 -5.92
N VAL A 417 13.02 3.84 -5.24
CA VAL A 417 14.39 4.30 -5.50
C VAL A 417 14.94 3.50 -6.69
N LEU A 418 15.27 4.22 -7.74
CA LEU A 418 15.81 3.67 -8.98
C LEU A 418 17.34 3.61 -8.96
N ALA A 419 17.99 4.53 -8.22
CA ALA A 419 19.44 4.61 -8.01
C ALA A 419 19.80 5.42 -6.76
N GLY A 420 20.95 5.16 -6.18
CA GLY A 420 21.59 6.00 -5.16
C GLY A 420 21.41 5.57 -3.71
N LEU A 421 20.50 4.68 -3.38
CA LEU A 421 20.29 4.16 -2.01
C LEU A 421 20.48 2.64 -1.90
N ASP A 422 21.27 2.07 -2.77
CA ASP A 422 21.51 0.62 -2.84
C ASP A 422 22.95 0.22 -2.49
N ALA A 423 23.79 1.18 -2.17
CA ALA A 423 25.15 0.96 -1.73
C ALA A 423 25.23 0.40 -0.29
N VAL A 424 26.34 -0.25 0.04
CA VAL A 424 26.55 -0.88 1.35
C VAL A 424 26.58 0.11 2.50
N ASP A 425 26.97 1.35 2.23
CA ASP A 425 27.05 2.47 3.15
C ASP A 425 25.74 3.25 3.31
N THR A 426 24.70 2.89 2.58
CA THR A 426 23.39 3.58 2.63
C THR A 426 22.34 2.82 3.42
N LEU A 427 22.46 1.49 3.53
CA LEU A 427 21.48 0.60 4.16
C LEU A 427 22.11 -0.23 5.27
N ASN A 428 21.40 -0.37 6.39
CA ASN A 428 21.80 -1.30 7.43
C ASN A 428 21.79 -2.78 6.95
N PRO A 429 22.49 -3.72 7.63
CA PRO A 429 22.56 -5.11 7.20
C PRO A 429 21.21 -5.81 6.99
N GLY A 430 20.23 -5.53 7.83
CA GLY A 430 18.87 -6.09 7.74
C GLY A 430 17.95 -5.38 6.77
N ARG A 431 18.38 -4.32 6.09
CA ARG A 431 17.56 -3.47 5.23
C ARG A 431 16.30 -2.93 5.91
N GLU A 432 16.44 -2.52 7.15
CA GLU A 432 15.36 -2.01 7.97
C GLU A 432 15.42 -0.50 8.14
N SER A 433 16.58 0.11 7.85
CA SER A 433 16.78 1.54 7.92
C SER A 433 17.90 1.99 6.99
N PHE A 434 17.86 3.27 6.70
CA PHE A 434 18.96 3.98 6.04
C PHE A 434 19.93 4.51 7.08
N TYR A 435 21.21 4.62 6.71
CA TYR A 435 22.15 5.39 7.50
C TYR A 435 21.89 6.88 7.30
N GLU A 436 21.68 7.61 8.39
CA GLU A 436 21.33 9.04 8.36
C GLU A 436 22.46 9.90 7.80
N GLU A 437 23.68 9.43 7.88
CA GLU A 437 24.87 10.08 7.35
C GLU A 437 24.95 10.05 5.82
N SER A 438 24.25 9.13 5.17
CA SER A 438 24.26 8.99 3.71
C SER A 438 23.76 10.25 3.03
N GLU A 439 24.55 10.80 2.11
CA GLU A 439 24.18 12.00 1.35
C GLU A 439 22.89 11.80 0.53
N GLN A 440 22.70 10.62 -0.06
CA GLN A 440 21.51 10.31 -0.84
C GLN A 440 20.26 10.20 0.05
N PHE A 441 20.43 9.70 1.29
CA PHE A 441 19.32 9.67 2.24
C PHE A 441 18.97 11.08 2.73
N LYS A 442 19.95 11.95 2.97
CA LYS A 442 19.72 13.37 3.30
C LYS A 442 18.97 14.08 2.17
N VAL A 443 19.32 13.81 0.90
CA VAL A 443 18.60 14.34 -0.26
C VAL A 443 17.15 13.85 -0.27
N LEU A 444 16.91 12.54 -0.08
CA LEU A 444 15.56 11.99 0.00
C LEU A 444 14.75 12.67 1.11
N ARG A 445 15.30 12.73 2.32
CA ARG A 445 14.65 13.36 3.49
C ARG A 445 14.31 14.82 3.24
N ARG A 446 15.23 15.58 2.64
CA ARG A 446 15.02 16.99 2.29
C ARG A 446 13.84 17.17 1.33
N HIS A 447 13.78 16.39 0.26
CA HIS A 447 12.66 16.45 -0.68
C HIS A 447 11.33 16.03 -0.05
N MET A 448 11.35 15.07 0.85
CA MET A 448 10.16 14.56 1.50
C MET A 448 9.65 15.47 2.62
N VAL A 449 10.55 15.90 3.49
CA VAL A 449 10.21 16.59 4.75
C VAL A 449 10.57 18.09 4.71
N GLY A 450 11.58 18.47 3.91
CA GLY A 450 12.12 19.83 3.88
C GLY A 450 13.41 19.97 4.70
N GLU A 451 13.88 21.19 4.81
CA GLU A 451 15.06 21.57 5.61
C GLU A 451 14.67 22.34 6.87
N GLY A 452 15.38 22.10 7.96
CA GLY A 452 15.19 22.78 9.23
C GLY A 452 14.00 22.25 10.06
N GLU A 453 13.43 23.13 10.89
CA GLU A 453 12.39 22.78 11.88
C GLU A 453 10.97 22.76 11.30
N ARG A 454 10.78 23.21 10.07
CA ARG A 454 9.46 23.25 9.43
C ARG A 454 9.33 22.14 8.40
N VAL A 455 8.22 21.41 8.48
CA VAL A 455 7.90 20.40 7.46
C VAL A 455 7.59 21.11 6.13
N GLY A 456 8.36 20.76 5.13
CA GLY A 456 8.19 21.19 3.75
C GLY A 456 8.05 20.00 2.80
N GLY A 457 8.43 20.16 1.56
CA GLY A 457 8.52 19.09 0.58
C GLY A 457 7.19 18.38 0.27
N TYR A 458 7.30 17.11 -0.09
CA TYR A 458 6.15 16.31 -0.54
C TYR A 458 5.18 15.98 0.58
N VAL A 459 5.66 15.74 1.82
CA VAL A 459 4.79 15.46 2.96
C VAL A 459 3.91 16.66 3.28
N SER A 460 4.48 17.87 3.27
CA SER A 460 3.70 19.10 3.50
C SER A 460 2.61 19.31 2.45
N ARG A 461 2.91 19.00 1.18
CA ARG A 461 1.91 19.06 0.09
C ARG A 461 0.75 18.10 0.33
N ALA A 462 1.05 16.85 0.69
CA ALA A 462 0.03 15.84 0.97
C ALA A 462 -0.82 16.20 2.21
N VAL A 463 -0.19 16.68 3.28
CA VAL A 463 -0.89 17.19 4.48
C VAL A 463 -1.81 18.35 4.13
N SER A 464 -1.32 19.31 3.32
CA SER A 464 -2.12 20.45 2.88
C SER A 464 -3.32 20.03 2.03
N ALA A 465 -3.17 19.04 1.15
CA ALA A 465 -4.27 18.51 0.35
C ALA A 465 -5.38 17.91 1.24
N VAL A 466 -5.00 17.08 2.22
CA VAL A 466 -5.94 16.48 3.18
C VAL A 466 -6.68 17.55 4.00
N ILE A 467 -5.96 18.55 4.51
CA ILE A 467 -6.56 19.63 5.32
C ILE A 467 -7.53 20.45 4.48
N ARG A 468 -7.16 20.83 3.26
CA ARG A 468 -8.04 21.57 2.35
C ARG A 468 -9.31 20.80 2.05
N ARG A 469 -9.18 19.52 1.73
CA ARG A 469 -10.35 18.66 1.46
C ARG A 469 -11.29 18.58 2.67
N SER A 470 -10.74 18.45 3.88
CA SER A 470 -11.51 18.47 5.12
C SER A 470 -12.25 19.80 5.33
N GLN A 471 -11.62 20.93 5.03
CA GLN A 471 -12.24 22.25 5.13
C GLN A 471 -13.39 22.41 4.13
N VAL A 472 -13.18 22.00 2.87
CA VAL A 472 -14.23 22.00 1.83
C VAL A 472 -15.41 21.16 2.25
N ARG A 473 -15.15 19.95 2.76
CA ARG A 473 -16.20 19.03 3.23
C ARG A 473 -16.98 19.61 4.41
N SER A 474 -16.32 20.24 5.36
CA SER A 474 -16.96 20.88 6.50
C SER A 474 -17.85 22.05 6.04
N ALA A 475 -17.33 22.91 5.17
CA ALA A 475 -18.08 24.04 4.60
C ALA A 475 -19.32 23.55 3.82
N LEU A 476 -19.17 22.46 3.04
CA LEU A 476 -20.28 21.84 2.33
C LEU A 476 -21.34 21.27 3.28
N ALA A 477 -20.92 20.57 4.33
CA ALA A 477 -21.84 20.02 5.32
C ALA A 477 -22.66 21.11 6.02
N ASP A 478 -22.03 22.25 6.33
CA ASP A 478 -22.71 23.42 6.90
C ASP A 478 -23.74 24.01 5.93
N VAL A 479 -23.38 24.10 4.65
CA VAL A 479 -24.28 24.62 3.60
C VAL A 479 -25.45 23.70 3.37
N LEU A 480 -25.20 22.39 3.24
CA LEU A 480 -26.26 21.37 3.07
C LEU A 480 -27.15 21.27 4.31
N GLY A 481 -26.57 21.36 5.50
CA GLY A 481 -27.32 21.37 6.75
C GLY A 481 -28.34 22.52 6.80
N ARG A 482 -27.92 23.73 6.39
CA ARG A 482 -28.83 24.89 6.30
C ARG A 482 -29.86 24.74 5.19
N ALA A 483 -29.50 24.20 4.05
CA ALA A 483 -30.44 23.92 2.96
C ALA A 483 -31.52 22.93 3.39
N ASN A 484 -31.15 21.87 4.10
CA ASN A 484 -32.08 20.89 4.65
C ASN A 484 -33.05 21.51 5.68
N LEU A 485 -32.56 22.38 6.57
CA LEU A 485 -33.42 23.10 7.52
C LEU A 485 -34.42 23.99 6.82
N ARG A 486 -34.04 24.69 5.74
CA ARG A 486 -34.91 25.52 4.91
C ARG A 486 -35.94 24.68 4.19
N ARG A 487 -35.57 23.57 3.61
CA ARG A 487 -36.48 22.62 2.96
C ARG A 487 -37.54 22.09 3.93
N ARG A 488 -37.12 21.66 5.14
CA ARG A 488 -38.04 21.25 6.21
C ARG A 488 -39.07 22.36 6.54
N ALA A 489 -38.61 23.61 6.63
CA ALA A 489 -39.51 24.73 6.88
C ALA A 489 -40.59 24.90 5.79
N LEU A 490 -40.21 24.69 4.52
CA LEU A 490 -41.14 24.73 3.39
C LEU A 490 -42.14 23.58 3.46
N ASP A 491 -41.68 22.36 3.75
CA ASP A 491 -42.52 21.17 3.90
C ASP A 491 -43.50 21.31 5.07
N ASP A 492 -43.02 21.81 6.21
CA ASP A 492 -43.86 22.07 7.40
C ASP A 492 -44.99 23.07 7.12
N VAL A 493 -44.67 24.17 6.42
CA VAL A 493 -45.67 25.16 6.04
C VAL A 493 -46.67 24.61 5.00
N SER A 494 -46.21 23.84 4.04
CA SER A 494 -47.03 23.15 3.06
C SER A 494 -48.04 22.22 3.73
N ALA A 495 -47.56 21.39 4.68
CA ALA A 495 -48.39 20.49 5.47
C ALA A 495 -49.42 21.27 6.33
N ALA A 496 -48.96 22.35 6.98
CA ALA A 496 -49.85 23.21 7.78
C ALA A 496 -50.99 23.85 6.94
N VAL A 497 -50.67 24.34 5.76
CA VAL A 497 -51.70 24.88 4.82
C VAL A 497 -52.67 23.78 4.41
N THR A 498 -52.18 22.59 4.08
CA THR A 498 -53.00 21.45 3.70
C THR A 498 -53.97 21.05 4.82
N ASN A 499 -53.47 20.96 6.05
CA ASN A 499 -54.29 20.65 7.23
C ASN A 499 -55.30 21.73 7.54
N LEU A 500 -54.97 23.01 7.36
CA LEU A 500 -55.86 24.11 7.60
C LEU A 500 -56.98 24.15 6.57
N VAL A 501 -56.69 23.93 5.29
CA VAL A 501 -57.65 23.88 4.20
C VAL A 501 -58.65 22.72 4.33
N ALA A 502 -58.29 21.66 5.02
CA ALA A 502 -59.19 20.53 5.31
C ALA A 502 -60.25 20.84 6.37
N GLN A 503 -60.12 21.93 7.13
CA GLN A 503 -61.10 22.39 8.12
C GLN A 503 -62.30 23.13 7.43
N ALA A 504 -63.42 23.27 8.14
CA ALA A 504 -64.64 23.87 7.58
C ALA A 504 -64.95 25.25 8.14
N ASP A 505 -63.96 25.98 8.67
CA ASP A 505 -64.13 27.30 9.30
C ASP A 505 -63.80 28.46 8.36
N ASP A 506 -63.99 29.69 8.85
CA ASP A 506 -63.79 30.92 8.05
C ASP A 506 -62.33 31.10 7.63
N ALA A 507 -61.38 30.70 8.49
CA ALA A 507 -59.94 30.76 8.20
C ALA A 507 -59.58 29.84 7.05
N SER A 508 -60.09 28.62 7.06
CA SER A 508 -59.92 27.65 5.96
C SER A 508 -60.56 28.14 4.67
N ARG A 509 -61.76 28.74 4.75
CA ARG A 509 -62.42 29.33 3.58
C ARG A 509 -61.60 30.46 2.96
N ALA A 510 -61.01 31.33 3.76
CA ALA A 510 -60.13 32.41 3.29
C ALA A 510 -58.93 31.91 2.53
N ILE A 511 -58.17 30.93 3.11
CA ILE A 511 -57.00 30.34 2.45
C ILE A 511 -57.41 29.58 1.18
N LYS A 512 -58.48 28.78 1.25
CA LYS A 512 -58.98 28.02 0.10
C LYS A 512 -59.36 28.95 -1.04
N LYS A 513 -60.12 30.05 -0.74
CA LYS A 513 -60.49 31.07 -1.72
C LYS A 513 -59.24 31.72 -2.37
N MET A 514 -58.25 32.06 -1.58
CA MET A 514 -57.01 32.58 -2.07
C MET A 514 -56.28 31.62 -3.01
N LEU A 515 -56.15 30.36 -2.63
CA LEU A 515 -55.41 29.35 -3.41
C LEU A 515 -56.17 28.88 -4.67
N THR A 516 -57.50 29.03 -4.71
CA THR A 516 -58.34 28.63 -5.86
C THR A 516 -58.67 29.79 -6.80
N ALA A 517 -58.36 31.04 -6.46
CA ALA A 517 -58.64 32.21 -7.29
C ALA A 517 -58.01 32.06 -8.70
N LYS A 518 -58.79 32.39 -9.73
CA LYS A 518 -58.28 32.33 -11.11
C LYS A 518 -57.29 33.44 -11.39
N ARG A 519 -56.36 33.20 -12.30
CA ARG A 519 -55.29 34.15 -12.68
C ARG A 519 -55.85 35.51 -13.16
N SER A 520 -57.02 35.54 -13.76
CA SER A 520 -57.72 36.75 -14.17
C SER A 520 -58.29 37.57 -13.01
N GLU A 521 -58.58 36.97 -11.87
CA GLU A 521 -59.13 37.63 -10.68
C GLU A 521 -58.05 38.26 -9.82
N LEU A 522 -56.80 37.99 -10.11
CA LEU A 522 -55.61 38.42 -9.38
C LEU A 522 -55.03 39.75 -9.90
N ASN A 523 -55.56 40.29 -10.99
CA ASN A 523 -55.03 41.48 -11.68
C ASN A 523 -55.12 42.80 -10.90
N GLY A 524 -55.41 42.79 -9.61
CA GLY A 524 -55.45 43.95 -8.75
C GLY A 524 -54.73 43.81 -7.41
N LEU A 525 -54.19 42.66 -7.12
CA LEU A 525 -53.78 42.28 -5.75
C LEU A 525 -52.29 42.47 -5.45
N SER A 526 -51.45 42.69 -6.44
CA SER A 526 -50.00 42.85 -6.21
C SER A 526 -49.51 44.14 -6.85
N LYS A 527 -49.26 45.13 -6.05
CA LYS A 527 -48.26 46.17 -6.39
C LYS A 527 -46.89 45.58 -6.14
N ALA A 528 -46.01 45.66 -7.13
CA ALA A 528 -44.65 45.18 -6.97
C ALA A 528 -44.05 45.80 -5.71
N PRO A 529 -43.47 45.01 -4.81
CA PRO A 529 -42.91 45.50 -3.57
C PRO A 529 -41.79 46.46 -3.83
N ALA A 530 -41.70 47.51 -3.00
CA ALA A 530 -40.71 48.57 -3.09
C ALA A 530 -39.30 48.15 -2.61
N PHE A 531 -38.95 46.89 -2.76
CA PHE A 531 -37.70 46.37 -2.30
C PHE A 531 -36.69 46.19 -3.43
N GLU A 532 -35.44 46.53 -3.22
CA GLU A 532 -34.34 46.12 -4.11
C GLU A 532 -34.14 44.62 -4.01
N PHE A 533 -34.27 43.95 -5.12
CA PHE A 533 -33.92 42.53 -5.24
C PHE A 533 -32.40 42.40 -5.14
N ALA A 534 -31.90 41.85 -4.08
CA ALA A 534 -30.60 41.20 -4.16
C ALA A 534 -30.76 40.04 -5.14
N LEU A 535 -30.20 40.18 -6.34
CA LEU A 535 -30.13 39.08 -7.29
C LEU A 535 -29.56 37.88 -6.57
N PRO A 536 -30.21 36.72 -6.57
CA PRO A 536 -29.57 35.52 -6.08
C PRO A 536 -28.26 35.38 -6.86
N PRO A 537 -27.14 35.09 -6.20
CA PRO A 537 -25.93 34.80 -6.92
C PRO A 537 -26.25 33.78 -7.99
N ARG A 538 -25.57 33.85 -9.15
CA ARG A 538 -25.80 32.98 -10.33
C ARG A 538 -25.81 31.47 -10.05
N ILE A 539 -25.55 31.07 -8.84
CA ILE A 539 -25.49 29.71 -8.31
C ILE A 539 -26.75 29.52 -7.47
N GLY A 540 -27.70 28.78 -7.99
CA GLY A 540 -29.05 28.60 -7.41
C GLY A 540 -29.04 28.42 -5.91
N GLY A 541 -29.63 29.36 -5.19
CA GLY A 541 -29.98 29.28 -3.78
C GLY A 541 -28.89 29.59 -2.76
N LEU A 542 -27.58 29.73 -3.12
CA LEU A 542 -26.51 30.14 -2.19
C LEU A 542 -26.57 31.64 -1.89
N THR A 543 -26.47 32.00 -0.61
CA THR A 543 -26.23 33.38 -0.21
C THR A 543 -24.79 33.79 -0.59
N LEU A 544 -24.54 35.10 -0.71
CA LEU A 544 -23.18 35.62 -0.97
C LEU A 544 -22.17 35.12 0.05
N VAL A 545 -22.54 35.07 1.33
CA VAL A 545 -21.65 34.60 2.43
C VAL A 545 -21.37 33.10 2.31
N GLU A 546 -22.34 32.31 1.87
CA GLU A 546 -22.15 30.87 1.64
C GLU A 546 -21.25 30.63 0.43
N LYS A 547 -21.39 31.46 -0.61
CA LYS A 547 -20.52 31.42 -1.78
C LYS A 547 -19.08 31.81 -1.41
N GLU A 548 -18.86 32.88 -0.68
CA GLU A 548 -17.54 33.31 -0.21
C GLU A 548 -16.88 32.26 0.68
N LYS A 549 -17.65 31.59 1.56
CA LYS A 549 -17.13 30.48 2.37
C LYS A 549 -16.73 29.27 1.51
N LEU A 550 -17.52 28.94 0.51
CA LEU A 550 -17.18 27.89 -0.45
C LEU A 550 -15.97 28.25 -1.31
N GLU A 551 -15.92 29.47 -1.81
CA GLU A 551 -14.78 29.97 -2.60
C GLU A 551 -13.50 30.01 -1.77
N SER A 552 -13.55 30.50 -0.54
CA SER A 552 -12.39 30.51 0.36
C SER A 552 -11.93 29.10 0.78
N ALA A 553 -12.85 28.14 0.85
CA ALA A 553 -12.52 26.75 1.13
C ALA A 553 -12.01 25.99 -0.11
N CYS A 554 -12.39 26.45 -1.33
CA CYS A 554 -12.09 25.79 -2.61
C CYS A 554 -11.00 26.48 -3.43
N ASP A 555 -10.20 27.36 -2.85
CA ASP A 555 -9.26 28.27 -3.52
C ASP A 555 -8.25 27.66 -4.50
N VAL A 556 -8.36 26.37 -4.82
CA VAL A 556 -7.35 25.65 -5.64
C VAL A 556 -7.91 24.62 -6.62
N ASP A 557 -9.17 24.17 -6.53
CA ASP A 557 -9.68 23.14 -7.45
C ASP A 557 -11.04 23.48 -8.06
N TYR A 558 -10.99 23.95 -9.31
CA TYR A 558 -12.20 24.29 -10.09
C TYR A 558 -13.13 23.10 -10.33
N GLN A 559 -12.62 21.87 -10.47
CA GLN A 559 -13.45 20.69 -10.69
C GLN A 559 -14.18 20.25 -9.43
N ALA A 560 -13.50 20.22 -8.28
CA ALA A 560 -14.12 19.95 -6.99
C ALA A 560 -15.17 21.02 -6.67
N GLN A 561 -14.89 22.28 -6.97
CA GLN A 561 -15.83 23.40 -6.85
C GLN A 561 -17.08 23.17 -7.70
N GLN A 562 -16.97 22.75 -8.95
CA GLN A 562 -18.14 22.48 -9.83
C GLN A 562 -18.97 21.31 -9.32
N VAL A 563 -18.36 20.21 -8.89
CA VAL A 563 -19.07 19.06 -8.31
C VAL A 563 -19.81 19.46 -7.04
N LEU A 564 -19.19 20.25 -6.17
CA LEU A 564 -19.81 20.76 -4.94
C LEU A 564 -21.00 21.68 -5.25
N LEU A 565 -20.84 22.55 -6.24
CA LEU A 565 -21.88 23.48 -6.68
C LEU A 565 -23.05 22.74 -7.34
N ASP A 566 -22.80 21.72 -8.14
CA ASP A 566 -23.84 20.92 -8.79
C ASP A 566 -24.59 20.04 -7.77
N THR A 567 -23.89 19.53 -6.75
CA THR A 567 -24.52 18.82 -5.63
C THR A 567 -25.41 19.77 -4.82
N ALA A 568 -24.91 20.94 -4.48
CA ALA A 568 -25.67 21.98 -3.79
C ALA A 568 -26.90 22.42 -4.59
N ARG A 569 -26.81 22.55 -5.92
CA ARG A 569 -27.94 22.88 -6.80
C ARG A 569 -29.04 21.81 -6.78
N ARG A 570 -28.69 20.53 -6.71
CA ARG A 570 -29.65 19.42 -6.67
C ARG A 570 -30.39 19.33 -5.34
N GLU A 571 -29.78 19.71 -4.25
CA GLU A 571 -30.34 19.64 -2.90
C GLU A 571 -31.15 20.88 -2.50
N TRP A 572 -31.11 21.97 -3.29
CA TRP A 572 -31.81 23.22 -2.96
C TRP A 572 -33.08 23.39 -3.75
N CYS A 573 -34.20 23.05 -3.09
CA CYS A 573 -35.55 23.40 -3.58
C CYS A 573 -36.02 24.67 -2.88
N TRP A 574 -36.21 25.72 -3.66
CA TRP A 574 -36.77 26.99 -3.19
C TRP A 574 -38.22 27.16 -3.72
N SER A 575 -38.95 26.07 -3.90
CA SER A 575 -40.32 26.08 -4.24
C SER A 575 -41.19 25.56 -3.09
N LEU A 576 -42.30 26.22 -2.86
CA LEU A 576 -43.31 25.86 -1.90
C LEU A 576 -44.56 25.40 -2.65
N LEU A 577 -44.97 24.15 -2.45
CA LEU A 577 -46.19 23.63 -3.03
C LEU A 577 -47.34 23.94 -2.07
N LEU A 578 -48.27 24.78 -2.50
CA LEU A 578 -49.47 25.10 -1.77
C LEU A 578 -50.68 24.69 -2.61
N PHE A 579 -51.42 23.67 -2.17
CA PHE A 579 -52.67 23.21 -2.79
C PHE A 579 -52.58 23.09 -4.34
N ASN A 580 -51.67 22.29 -4.84
CA ASN A 580 -51.35 22.06 -6.25
C ASN A 580 -50.81 23.27 -7.04
N ARG A 581 -50.40 24.31 -6.36
CA ARG A 581 -49.71 25.44 -6.97
C ARG A 581 -48.30 25.56 -6.40
N GLU A 582 -47.37 25.66 -7.30
CA GLU A 582 -45.97 25.85 -6.94
C GLU A 582 -45.63 27.33 -6.85
N PHE A 583 -45.17 27.79 -5.71
CA PHE A 583 -44.68 29.15 -5.46
C PHE A 583 -43.17 29.14 -5.33
N GLN A 584 -42.52 29.97 -6.11
CA GLN A 584 -41.09 30.18 -5.94
C GLN A 584 -40.82 31.05 -4.70
N VAL A 585 -40.06 30.56 -3.74
CA VAL A 585 -39.65 31.34 -2.57
C VAL A 585 -38.40 32.14 -2.94
N VAL A 586 -38.48 33.46 -2.89
CA VAL A 586 -37.39 34.37 -3.28
C VAL A 586 -36.91 35.13 -2.04
N HIS A 587 -35.61 35.06 -1.80
CA HIS A 587 -34.95 35.83 -0.76
C HIS A 587 -34.80 37.28 -1.19
N LYS A 588 -35.06 38.20 -0.27
CA LYS A 588 -34.99 39.61 -0.47
C LYS A 588 -34.29 40.26 0.71
N ARG A 589 -33.41 41.17 0.48
CA ARG A 589 -32.80 41.98 1.52
C ARG A 589 -33.54 43.32 1.55
N GLY A 590 -34.53 43.41 2.45
CA GLY A 590 -35.24 44.66 2.72
C GLY A 590 -34.73 45.29 3.99
N LEU A 591 -35.31 46.48 4.32
CA LEU A 591 -35.06 47.13 5.60
C LEU A 591 -35.64 46.33 6.74
N PRO A 592 -35.11 46.44 7.98
CA PRO A 592 -35.54 45.65 9.15
C PRO A 592 -37.02 45.84 9.50
N GLU A 593 -37.59 46.99 9.21
CA GLU A 593 -38.98 47.39 9.46
C GLU A 593 -39.98 47.00 8.36
N HIS A 594 -39.49 46.53 7.19
CA HIS A 594 -40.37 46.11 6.09
C HIS A 594 -41.02 44.76 6.43
N PRO A 595 -42.16 44.40 5.78
CA PRO A 595 -42.83 43.14 6.02
C PRO A 595 -41.87 41.94 5.95
N ILE A 596 -42.06 40.99 6.87
CA ILE A 596 -41.21 39.77 6.96
C ILE A 596 -41.33 38.92 5.69
N ALA A 597 -42.51 38.88 5.07
CA ALA A 597 -42.72 38.24 3.78
C ALA A 597 -43.92 38.87 3.03
N GLU A 598 -43.90 38.74 1.69
CA GLU A 598 -44.99 39.18 0.81
C GLU A 598 -45.25 38.11 -0.25
N VAL A 599 -46.54 37.90 -0.58
CA VAL A 599 -46.93 36.90 -1.56
C VAL A 599 -47.30 37.59 -2.87
N ASP A 600 -46.62 37.30 -3.95
CA ASP A 600 -46.92 37.75 -5.31
C ASP A 600 -47.63 36.62 -6.08
N PHE A 601 -48.92 36.63 -6.05
CA PHE A 601 -49.73 35.60 -6.73
C PHE A 601 -49.63 35.65 -8.25
N LYS A 602 -49.43 36.85 -8.82
CA LYS A 602 -49.35 37.02 -10.28
C LYS A 602 -48.14 36.27 -10.85
N ASN A 603 -47.04 36.34 -10.15
CA ASN A 603 -45.78 35.74 -10.55
C ASN A 603 -45.49 34.41 -9.81
N GLN A 604 -46.43 33.93 -8.99
CA GLN A 604 -46.28 32.73 -8.14
C GLN A 604 -44.99 32.79 -7.32
N LYS A 605 -44.75 33.91 -6.65
CA LYS A 605 -43.57 34.13 -5.82
C LYS A 605 -43.96 34.50 -4.41
N ILE A 606 -43.15 34.04 -3.44
CA ILE A 606 -43.23 34.48 -2.06
C ILE A 606 -41.88 35.16 -1.77
N LEU A 607 -41.91 36.43 -1.45
CA LEU A 607 -40.76 37.24 -1.18
C LEU A 607 -40.48 37.24 0.32
N VAL A 608 -39.36 36.70 0.78
CA VAL A 608 -38.97 36.64 2.19
C VAL A 608 -37.92 37.68 2.47
N ASN A 609 -38.17 38.57 3.44
CA ASN A 609 -37.24 39.63 3.83
C ASN A 609 -36.19 39.13 4.82
N TRP A 610 -35.04 38.70 4.36
CA TRP A 610 -33.91 38.25 5.20
C TRP A 610 -33.23 39.41 5.96
N GLY A 611 -33.48 40.66 5.65
CA GLY A 611 -33.07 41.83 6.39
C GLY A 611 -33.96 42.18 7.60
N HIS A 612 -35.12 41.49 7.76
CA HIS A 612 -36.07 41.75 8.85
C HIS A 612 -35.44 41.53 10.25
N ALA A 613 -35.74 42.41 11.20
CA ALA A 613 -35.14 42.38 12.54
C ALA A 613 -35.31 41.05 13.26
N ALA A 614 -36.44 40.32 13.07
CA ALA A 614 -36.63 39.01 13.67
C ALA A 614 -35.60 37.95 13.22
N LYS A 615 -34.99 38.11 12.05
CA LYS A 615 -33.96 37.17 11.55
C LYS A 615 -32.73 37.14 12.46
N LEU A 616 -32.41 38.21 13.13
CA LEU A 616 -31.25 38.28 14.05
C LEU A 616 -31.43 37.45 15.31
N GLN A 617 -32.67 37.09 15.66
CA GLN A 617 -33.04 36.36 16.87
C GLN A 617 -33.45 34.92 16.63
N MET A 618 -33.48 34.46 15.38
CA MET A 618 -34.00 33.14 15.00
C MET A 618 -33.04 32.41 14.07
N ASP A 619 -33.05 31.07 14.19
CA ASP A 619 -32.44 30.22 13.20
C ASP A 619 -33.18 30.29 11.84
N ASP A 620 -32.54 29.83 10.78
CA ASP A 620 -33.08 29.87 9.43
C ASP A 620 -34.42 29.13 9.26
N HIS A 621 -34.56 28.00 9.93
CA HIS A 621 -35.77 27.18 9.87
C HIS A 621 -36.95 27.90 10.54
N SER A 622 -36.79 28.33 11.76
CA SER A 622 -37.83 29.05 12.54
C SER A 622 -38.21 30.37 11.88
N PHE A 623 -37.22 31.11 11.39
CA PHE A 623 -37.47 32.36 10.69
C PHE A 623 -38.27 32.15 9.40
N LEU A 624 -37.92 31.17 8.58
CA LEU A 624 -38.60 30.90 7.32
C LEU A 624 -40.03 30.41 7.54
N LYS A 625 -40.28 29.53 8.51
CA LYS A 625 -41.62 29.12 8.93
C LYS A 625 -42.50 30.31 9.29
N MET A 626 -41.97 31.19 10.15
CA MET A 626 -42.66 32.40 10.57
C MET A 626 -42.94 33.30 9.40
N ALA A 627 -41.96 33.61 8.56
CA ALA A 627 -42.08 34.50 7.42
C ALA A 627 -43.14 34.00 6.41
N LEU A 628 -43.09 32.73 6.08
CA LEU A 628 -44.07 32.12 5.14
C LEU A 628 -45.48 32.11 5.75
N SER A 629 -45.63 31.75 7.03
CA SER A 629 -46.95 31.71 7.70
C SER A 629 -47.58 33.09 7.75
N PHE A 630 -46.81 34.12 8.12
CA PHE A 630 -47.33 35.52 8.13
C PHE A 630 -47.64 36.03 6.73
N GLY A 631 -46.79 35.77 5.74
CA GLY A 631 -47.01 36.21 4.36
C GLY A 631 -48.31 35.60 3.76
N ILE A 632 -48.48 34.27 3.93
CA ILE A 632 -49.67 33.55 3.48
C ILE A 632 -50.94 34.03 4.21
N ALA A 633 -50.85 34.18 5.54
CA ALA A 633 -51.99 34.63 6.37
C ALA A 633 -52.43 36.05 6.00
N LYS A 634 -51.48 36.97 5.86
CA LYS A 634 -51.75 38.36 5.45
C LYS A 634 -52.45 38.44 4.11
N GLU A 635 -51.99 37.69 3.14
CA GLU A 635 -52.59 37.69 1.81
C GLU A 635 -53.98 37.04 1.79
N ALA A 636 -54.15 35.93 2.55
CA ALA A 636 -55.46 35.25 2.65
C ALA A 636 -56.54 36.12 3.30
N ALA A 637 -56.19 36.84 4.36
CA ALA A 637 -57.09 37.73 5.10
C ALA A 637 -57.29 39.12 4.45
N ARG A 638 -56.46 39.47 3.47
CA ARG A 638 -56.45 40.78 2.79
C ARG A 638 -56.32 41.96 3.78
N SER A 639 -57.42 42.68 4.06
CA SER A 639 -57.44 43.83 4.96
C SER A 639 -57.86 43.52 6.39
N ASP A 640 -58.26 42.27 6.67
CA ASP A 640 -58.70 41.88 8.02
C ASP A 640 -57.49 41.46 8.86
N SER A 641 -57.00 42.39 9.67
CA SER A 641 -55.79 42.16 10.53
C SER A 641 -56.01 41.09 11.60
N ARG A 642 -57.26 40.95 12.09
CA ARG A 642 -57.59 39.97 13.13
C ARG A 642 -57.57 38.57 12.56
N LEU A 643 -58.15 38.41 11.36
CA LEU A 643 -58.14 37.15 10.63
C LEU A 643 -56.70 36.79 10.22
N ALA A 644 -55.92 37.78 9.78
CA ALA A 644 -54.50 37.57 9.44
C ALA A 644 -53.71 37.02 10.60
N MET A 645 -53.89 37.58 11.80
CA MET A 645 -53.17 37.12 13.00
C MET A 645 -53.64 35.72 13.42
N ASP A 646 -54.90 35.42 13.42
CA ASP A 646 -55.44 34.11 13.72
C ASP A 646 -54.90 33.04 12.78
N LEU A 647 -54.92 33.32 11.48
CA LEU A 647 -54.35 32.45 10.45
C LEU A 647 -52.83 32.21 10.62
N ALA A 648 -52.08 33.24 10.91
CA ALA A 648 -50.64 33.14 11.12
C ALA A 648 -50.32 32.24 12.34
N ILE A 649 -51.02 32.43 13.46
CA ILE A 649 -50.87 31.63 14.66
C ILE A 649 -51.22 30.16 14.41
N ARG A 650 -52.31 29.90 13.69
CA ARG A 650 -52.72 28.52 13.33
C ARG A 650 -51.71 27.85 12.41
N LEU A 651 -51.21 28.54 11.37
CA LEU A 651 -50.20 28.00 10.48
C LEU A 651 -48.93 27.65 11.25
N LEU A 652 -48.48 28.50 12.16
CA LEU A 652 -47.31 28.23 13.00
C LEU A 652 -47.54 27.05 13.95
N SER A 653 -48.75 26.95 14.55
CA SER A 653 -49.10 25.84 15.44
C SER A 653 -49.10 24.49 14.72
N TYR A 654 -49.73 24.42 13.55
CA TYR A 654 -49.72 23.20 12.74
C TYR A 654 -48.34 22.83 12.19
N ALA A 655 -47.56 23.85 11.79
CA ALA A 655 -46.18 23.61 11.38
C ALA A 655 -45.25 23.20 12.53
N GLY A 656 -45.67 23.42 13.79
CA GLY A 656 -44.96 22.97 15.00
C GLY A 656 -45.28 21.53 15.40
N SER A 657 -46.50 21.04 15.08
CA SER A 657 -47.02 19.74 15.54
C SER A 657 -46.58 18.54 14.67
N VAL A 658 -45.94 18.76 13.54
CA VAL A 658 -45.51 17.68 12.61
C VAL A 658 -44.21 16.97 13.07
N ASN A 659 -43.56 17.47 14.09
CA ASN A 659 -42.28 16.93 14.62
C ASN A 659 -42.37 16.49 16.10
N GLY A 660 -43.53 16.12 16.61
CA GLY A 660 -43.74 15.54 17.93
C GLY A 660 -43.79 14.00 17.89
#